data_0a6cba5a8784a7efe31727ff6ca97891
#
_entry.id   0a6cba5a8784a7efe31727ff6ca97891
#
_cell.length_a   1.000
_cell.length_b   1.000
_cell.length_c   1.000
_cell.angle_alpha   90.00
_cell.angle_beta   90.00
_cell.angle_gamma   90.00
#
_symmetry.space_group_name_H-M   'P 1'
#
loop_
_entity.id
_entity.type
_entity.pdbx_description
1 polymer ?
#
loop_
_entity_poly.entity_id
_entity_poly.type
_entity_poly.pdbx_seq_one_letter_code
_entity_poly.pdbx_strand_id
1 'polypeptide(L)'
;MNTPISWIKAYVPDLDCTVQEYVDKMTLSGSHVENAVYLDKNLEKIVVGRIEKIEKHPDADKLVICQVNVGDEEVQIVTGASNVFKGAMVPVVLDGGRVAGGHDGSPNPENGIKIKKGKLRGVPSYGMMCSIEELGSTRDMYPEAPEDGIYIFDESKDVKPGDDAVAALGLRDAVVEFEITSNRVDCFSMIGMAREAAATFEKPFYAPEVKEVGNNEKAEDYISVEVEATDLCPRYTARIVKNIKLAPSPEWMQRRLAAMGIRPINNIVDITNYVMEEYGQPMHAYDLNKIRGHKIVVKRANDGDVYTTLDGQERKLDKDVLMINDAEGPVGIACIIGGDISMVTDDIQTMLFEAATFDGTNIRLSSKRIGLRTDASGKFEKGLDPENALEAINRACQLVEELGAGEVVGGVVDVYPNPVEDVKIPFEPAKYNKLLGTNVSEEKMMEYFDRLEIGYDKETNMLLIPSFRQDLRCSADIAEEVARFFGYDNIPTTLPHGEATAGKKSFAARVEDVVMNIAEQNGFCGGMCYSFESPKVFDKLLLADNDPLRQAIVIANPLGEDYSIMRTIELNGILTSLAGNYNHRNKNVRLYEIGNVYLPKALPLTELPDERKRLTLGMYGECDFFMLKGVLEEMFLKLGLDGKVDFEPSQEKPFLHPGRQALIYVGGAYAGFIGQVHPEVCENYDMKCEAYVAGIDLPTVTEKATFDRRYEGVAKYPAVNRDLSLVMKKDVFVGSLEKVMKEKGGKLLESIQLFDVYEGSQIEEGYKSVAFSLVFRSPERSLEAAEINKIVDKILKELEKMGVELRA
;
A
#
# COMPACT_ATOMS: atom_id res chain seq x y z
N MET A 1 -9.81 -4.12 -12.07
CA MET A 1 -10.52 -5.07 -12.96
C MET A 1 -10.46 -4.55 -14.38
N ASN A 2 -10.08 -5.39 -15.35
CA ASN A 2 -10.07 -5.02 -16.75
C ASN A 2 -11.47 -5.17 -17.36
N THR A 3 -11.94 -4.18 -18.12
CA THR A 3 -13.26 -4.21 -18.77
C THR A 3 -13.16 -3.78 -20.22
N PRO A 4 -13.24 -4.72 -21.18
CA PRO A 4 -13.34 -4.36 -22.60
C PRO A 4 -14.64 -3.61 -22.89
N ILE A 5 -14.58 -2.47 -23.53
CA ILE A 5 -15.76 -1.64 -23.83
C ILE A 5 -16.73 -2.40 -24.76
N SER A 6 -16.22 -3.19 -25.70
CA SER A 6 -17.06 -4.02 -26.55
C SER A 6 -17.91 -5.03 -25.77
N TRP A 7 -17.38 -5.55 -24.64
CA TRP A 7 -18.15 -6.46 -23.80
C TRP A 7 -19.20 -5.72 -22.97
N ILE A 8 -18.88 -4.53 -22.43
CA ILE A 8 -19.88 -3.66 -21.79
C ILE A 8 -21.04 -3.33 -22.77
N LYS A 9 -20.72 -2.98 -24.02
CA LYS A 9 -21.72 -2.71 -25.06
C LYS A 9 -22.60 -3.91 -25.40
N ALA A 10 -22.19 -5.13 -25.13
CA ALA A 10 -23.07 -6.29 -25.29
C ALA A 10 -24.27 -6.28 -24.33
N TYR A 11 -24.14 -5.61 -23.17
CA TYR A 11 -25.21 -5.44 -22.19
C TYR A 11 -25.82 -4.05 -22.17
N VAL A 12 -25.10 -3.06 -22.74
CA VAL A 12 -25.54 -1.65 -22.89
C VAL A 12 -25.34 -1.23 -24.35
N PRO A 13 -26.14 -1.79 -25.31
CA PRO A 13 -25.93 -1.56 -26.75
C PRO A 13 -26.04 -0.11 -27.16
N ASP A 14 -26.82 0.68 -26.44
CA ASP A 14 -27.01 2.12 -26.69
C ASP A 14 -25.92 3.00 -26.08
N LEU A 15 -24.83 2.43 -25.57
CA LEU A 15 -23.69 3.16 -25.05
C LEU A 15 -22.89 3.80 -26.21
N ASP A 16 -23.24 5.02 -26.54
CA ASP A 16 -22.58 5.83 -27.57
C ASP A 16 -21.76 6.94 -26.88
N CYS A 17 -20.50 6.68 -26.66
CA CYS A 17 -19.54 7.61 -26.04
C CYS A 17 -18.12 7.28 -26.49
N THR A 18 -17.24 8.26 -26.41
CA THR A 18 -15.79 8.04 -26.54
C THR A 18 -15.23 7.33 -25.31
N VAL A 19 -14.08 6.69 -25.45
CA VAL A 19 -13.38 6.05 -24.30
C VAL A 19 -13.12 7.06 -23.19
N GLN A 20 -12.71 8.28 -23.54
CA GLN A 20 -12.43 9.33 -22.55
C GLN A 20 -13.69 9.74 -21.78
N GLU A 21 -14.83 9.94 -22.48
CA GLU A 21 -16.10 10.23 -21.82
C GLU A 21 -16.56 9.09 -20.91
N TYR A 22 -16.29 7.84 -21.31
CA TYR A 22 -16.57 6.67 -20.48
C TYR A 22 -15.73 6.71 -19.19
N VAL A 23 -14.42 6.91 -19.30
CA VAL A 23 -13.47 7.02 -18.18
C VAL A 23 -13.88 8.13 -17.20
N ASP A 24 -14.15 9.33 -17.75
CA ASP A 24 -14.48 10.50 -16.94
C ASP A 24 -15.79 10.31 -16.16
N LYS A 25 -16.85 9.87 -16.85
CA LYS A 25 -18.17 9.69 -16.22
C LYS A 25 -18.21 8.54 -15.23
N MET A 26 -17.57 7.40 -15.53
CA MET A 26 -17.50 6.28 -14.60
C MET A 26 -16.73 6.66 -13.34
N THR A 27 -15.61 7.37 -13.47
CA THR A 27 -14.85 7.88 -12.33
C THR A 27 -15.68 8.85 -11.48
N LEU A 28 -16.37 9.80 -12.10
CA LEU A 28 -17.20 10.79 -11.40
C LEU A 28 -18.43 10.16 -10.73
N SER A 29 -18.94 9.04 -11.24
CA SER A 29 -20.07 8.31 -10.63
C SER A 29 -19.66 7.28 -9.57
N GLY A 30 -18.35 7.22 -9.20
CA GLY A 30 -17.85 6.43 -8.09
C GLY A 30 -17.08 5.15 -8.48
N SER A 31 -16.95 4.85 -9.78
CA SER A 31 -16.13 3.73 -10.26
C SER A 31 -14.80 4.25 -10.81
N HIS A 32 -13.78 4.32 -9.95
CA HIS A 32 -12.49 4.91 -10.29
C HIS A 32 -11.75 4.13 -11.38
N VAL A 33 -11.35 4.85 -12.43
CA VAL A 33 -10.54 4.30 -13.52
C VAL A 33 -9.06 4.60 -13.27
N GLU A 34 -8.24 3.56 -13.23
CA GLU A 34 -6.78 3.70 -13.13
C GLU A 34 -6.12 3.91 -14.50
N ASN A 35 -6.60 3.20 -15.52
CA ASN A 35 -5.98 3.22 -16.83
C ASN A 35 -6.99 2.85 -17.94
N ALA A 36 -6.68 3.26 -19.16
CA ALA A 36 -7.39 2.82 -20.36
C ALA A 36 -6.39 2.49 -21.48
N VAL A 37 -6.42 1.26 -21.93
CA VAL A 37 -5.54 0.73 -22.97
C VAL A 37 -6.32 0.54 -24.27
N TYR A 38 -5.91 1.24 -25.32
CA TYR A 38 -6.43 1.05 -26.67
C TYR A 38 -5.72 -0.12 -27.32
N LEU A 39 -6.43 -1.19 -27.68
CA LEU A 39 -5.83 -2.36 -28.31
C LEU A 39 -5.32 -2.05 -29.74
N ASP A 40 -5.90 -1.04 -30.38
CA ASP A 40 -5.50 -0.57 -31.71
C ASP A 40 -4.47 0.58 -31.66
N LYS A 41 -3.84 0.83 -30.50
CA LYS A 41 -2.82 1.88 -30.37
C LYS A 41 -1.71 1.68 -31.39
N ASN A 42 -1.46 2.71 -32.22
CA ASN A 42 -0.45 2.68 -33.29
C ASN A 42 -0.75 1.71 -34.45
N LEU A 43 -2.01 1.30 -34.65
CA LEU A 43 -2.41 0.50 -35.78
C LEU A 43 -3.15 1.37 -36.82
N GLU A 44 -2.45 1.71 -37.90
CA GLU A 44 -2.98 2.60 -38.94
C GLU A 44 -2.87 1.96 -40.33
N LYS A 45 -3.93 2.05 -41.13
CA LYS A 45 -3.98 1.59 -42.52
C LYS A 45 -3.62 0.10 -42.66
N ILE A 46 -4.21 -0.73 -41.83
CA ILE A 46 -4.04 -2.19 -41.88
C ILE A 46 -5.30 -2.82 -42.38
N VAL A 47 -5.22 -3.45 -43.54
CA VAL A 47 -6.36 -4.06 -44.25
C VAL A 47 -6.15 -5.55 -44.45
N VAL A 48 -7.24 -6.26 -44.69
CA VAL A 48 -7.17 -7.67 -45.12
C VAL A 48 -6.69 -7.72 -46.57
N GLY A 49 -5.66 -8.50 -46.85
CA GLY A 49 -5.15 -8.74 -48.16
C GLY A 49 -5.22 -10.22 -48.56
N ARG A 50 -5.53 -10.53 -49.81
CA ARG A 50 -5.46 -11.87 -50.36
C ARG A 50 -4.24 -12.03 -51.24
N ILE A 51 -3.43 -13.04 -50.99
CA ILE A 51 -2.24 -13.36 -51.82
C ILE A 51 -2.69 -14.01 -53.13
N GLU A 52 -2.60 -13.27 -54.26
CA GLU A 52 -3.00 -13.78 -55.56
C GLU A 52 -1.87 -14.52 -56.29
N LYS A 53 -0.60 -14.10 -56.07
CA LYS A 53 0.56 -14.68 -56.73
C LYS A 53 1.79 -14.60 -55.83
N ILE A 54 2.64 -15.63 -55.91
CA ILE A 54 3.93 -15.69 -55.26
C ILE A 54 5.03 -16.05 -56.25
N GLU A 55 6.11 -15.25 -56.26
CA GLU A 55 7.28 -15.47 -57.09
C GLU A 55 8.54 -15.48 -56.23
N LYS A 56 9.58 -16.23 -56.68
CA LYS A 56 10.88 -16.21 -56.00
C LYS A 56 11.57 -14.87 -56.20
N HIS A 57 12.27 -14.40 -55.18
CA HIS A 57 13.08 -13.19 -55.28
C HIS A 57 14.32 -13.47 -56.17
N PRO A 58 14.68 -12.61 -57.13
CA PRO A 58 15.79 -12.86 -58.06
C PRO A 58 17.15 -12.95 -57.38
N ASP A 59 17.37 -12.19 -56.29
CA ASP A 59 18.68 -12.01 -55.64
C ASP A 59 18.70 -12.45 -54.17
N ALA A 60 17.70 -13.25 -53.71
CA ALA A 60 17.60 -13.67 -52.28
C ALA A 60 16.83 -14.98 -52.11
N ASP A 61 17.49 -16.01 -51.59
CA ASP A 61 16.92 -17.36 -51.44
C ASP A 61 15.78 -17.43 -50.38
N LYS A 62 15.80 -16.52 -49.39
CA LYS A 62 14.82 -16.51 -48.30
C LYS A 62 13.69 -15.50 -48.50
N LEU A 63 13.66 -14.75 -49.60
CA LEU A 63 12.62 -13.78 -49.88
C LEU A 63 11.71 -14.27 -51.00
N VAL A 64 10.44 -13.92 -50.89
CA VAL A 64 9.42 -14.10 -51.93
C VAL A 64 8.72 -12.76 -52.24
N ILE A 65 8.28 -12.64 -53.49
CA ILE A 65 7.51 -11.47 -53.97
C ILE A 65 6.06 -11.91 -54.09
N CYS A 66 5.21 -11.27 -53.34
CA CYS A 66 3.75 -11.52 -53.32
C CYS A 66 3.01 -10.38 -54.05
N GLN A 67 2.07 -10.73 -54.89
CA GLN A 67 1.05 -9.81 -55.38
C GLN A 67 -0.18 -10.02 -54.50
N VAL A 68 -0.58 -8.96 -53.77
CA VAL A 68 -1.62 -9.02 -52.76
C VAL A 68 -2.76 -8.09 -53.13
N ASN A 69 -3.96 -8.65 -53.26
CA ASN A 69 -5.16 -7.88 -53.47
C ASN A 69 -5.63 -7.31 -52.12
N VAL A 70 -5.68 -6.00 -52.01
CA VAL A 70 -6.06 -5.27 -50.79
C VAL A 70 -7.42 -4.57 -50.94
N GLY A 71 -8.24 -5.05 -51.86
CA GLY A 71 -9.58 -4.55 -52.17
C GLY A 71 -9.59 -3.69 -53.44
N ASP A 72 -9.20 -2.44 -53.35
CA ASP A 72 -9.27 -1.48 -54.45
C ASP A 72 -8.13 -1.65 -55.47
N GLU A 73 -7.01 -2.28 -55.04
CA GLU A 73 -5.80 -2.46 -55.84
C GLU A 73 -5.03 -3.74 -55.50
N GLU A 74 -4.12 -4.15 -56.37
CA GLU A 74 -3.10 -5.13 -56.07
C GLU A 74 -1.78 -4.46 -55.75
N VAL A 75 -1.17 -4.82 -54.60
CA VAL A 75 0.13 -4.29 -54.16
C VAL A 75 1.18 -5.35 -54.15
N GLN A 76 2.39 -5.00 -54.58
CA GLN A 76 3.55 -5.91 -54.45
C GLN A 76 4.18 -5.80 -53.07
N ILE A 77 4.31 -6.90 -52.36
CA ILE A 77 4.96 -6.99 -51.08
C ILE A 77 6.05 -8.06 -51.12
N VAL A 78 7.23 -7.72 -50.63
CA VAL A 78 8.36 -8.65 -50.49
C VAL A 78 8.42 -9.08 -49.03
N THR A 79 8.43 -10.38 -48.75
CA THR A 79 8.49 -10.95 -47.41
C THR A 79 9.50 -12.09 -47.28
N GLY A 80 9.99 -12.25 -46.05
CA GLY A 80 10.80 -13.42 -45.68
C GLY A 80 10.01 -14.51 -44.96
N ALA A 81 8.71 -14.31 -44.74
CA ALA A 81 7.87 -15.28 -44.07
C ALA A 81 7.72 -16.57 -44.87
N SER A 82 7.91 -17.72 -44.23
CA SER A 82 7.87 -19.03 -44.83
C SER A 82 6.49 -19.63 -44.99
N ASN A 83 5.48 -19.06 -44.29
CA ASN A 83 4.12 -19.58 -44.21
C ASN A 83 3.14 -18.98 -45.23
N VAL A 84 3.64 -18.20 -46.20
CA VAL A 84 2.78 -17.61 -47.25
C VAL A 84 2.41 -18.63 -48.33
N PHE A 85 1.13 -18.62 -48.74
CA PHE A 85 0.66 -19.43 -49.87
C PHE A 85 -0.41 -18.64 -50.64
N LYS A 86 -0.61 -19.05 -51.91
CA LYS A 86 -1.61 -18.43 -52.78
C LYS A 86 -3.02 -18.64 -52.24
N GLY A 87 -3.79 -17.57 -52.14
CA GLY A 87 -5.13 -17.58 -51.58
C GLY A 87 -5.23 -17.22 -50.11
N ALA A 88 -4.08 -17.18 -49.36
CA ALA A 88 -4.07 -16.81 -47.96
C ALA A 88 -4.60 -15.39 -47.73
N MET A 89 -5.47 -15.24 -46.76
CA MET A 89 -5.96 -13.96 -46.24
C MET A 89 -5.08 -13.51 -45.10
N VAL A 90 -4.49 -12.32 -45.19
CA VAL A 90 -3.46 -11.84 -44.26
C VAL A 90 -3.68 -10.36 -43.89
N PRO A 91 -3.28 -9.90 -42.70
CA PRO A 91 -3.25 -8.48 -42.39
C PRO A 91 -2.10 -7.79 -43.12
N VAL A 92 -2.41 -6.68 -43.80
CA VAL A 92 -1.47 -5.91 -44.61
C VAL A 92 -1.46 -4.46 -44.16
N VAL A 93 -0.32 -3.96 -43.70
CA VAL A 93 -0.14 -2.53 -43.49
C VAL A 93 0.30 -1.88 -44.81
N LEU A 94 -0.47 -0.88 -45.25
CA LEU A 94 -0.22 -0.14 -46.50
C LEU A 94 0.86 0.95 -46.31
N ASP A 95 1.34 1.49 -47.47
CA ASP A 95 2.32 2.59 -47.42
C ASP A 95 1.83 3.77 -46.61
N GLY A 96 2.70 4.25 -45.69
CA GLY A 96 2.39 5.33 -44.76
C GLY A 96 1.59 4.90 -43.53
N GLY A 97 1.21 3.62 -43.44
CA GLY A 97 0.55 3.04 -42.26
C GLY A 97 1.54 2.79 -41.10
N ARG A 98 1.03 2.21 -40.02
CA ARG A 98 1.78 2.00 -38.80
C ARG A 98 1.41 0.67 -38.14
N VAL A 99 2.40 0.03 -37.56
CA VAL A 99 2.25 -1.17 -36.71
C VAL A 99 2.75 -0.89 -35.28
N ALA A 100 2.31 -1.66 -34.31
CA ALA A 100 2.63 -1.45 -32.92
C ALA A 100 4.13 -1.69 -32.63
N GLY A 101 4.71 -2.75 -33.17
CA GLY A 101 6.08 -3.14 -32.89
C GLY A 101 6.72 -4.03 -33.98
N GLY A 102 7.87 -4.64 -33.65
CA GLY A 102 8.52 -5.66 -34.47
C GLY A 102 8.19 -7.06 -34.00
N HIS A 103 8.58 -8.06 -34.79
CA HIS A 103 8.37 -9.49 -34.48
C HIS A 103 9.52 -10.11 -33.66
N ASP A 104 10.51 -9.31 -33.26
CA ASP A 104 11.74 -9.77 -32.60
C ASP A 104 11.62 -9.86 -31.06
N GLY A 105 10.42 -9.65 -30.51
CA GLY A 105 10.16 -9.68 -29.07
C GLY A 105 10.71 -8.47 -28.29
N SER A 106 11.22 -7.46 -28.98
CA SER A 106 11.61 -6.20 -28.33
C SER A 106 10.37 -5.42 -27.87
N PRO A 107 10.48 -4.60 -26.80
CA PRO A 107 9.35 -3.76 -26.36
C PRO A 107 8.85 -2.86 -27.49
N ASN A 108 7.54 -2.76 -27.65
CA ASN A 108 6.93 -1.93 -28.67
C ASN A 108 7.31 -0.45 -28.47
N PRO A 109 7.77 0.25 -29.53
CA PRO A 109 8.05 1.67 -29.44
C PRO A 109 6.80 2.47 -29.07
N GLU A 110 6.92 3.49 -28.26
CA GLU A 110 5.78 4.34 -27.80
C GLU A 110 4.89 4.82 -28.95
N ASN A 111 5.50 5.14 -30.09
CA ASN A 111 4.80 5.66 -31.27
C ASN A 111 4.67 4.61 -32.41
N GLY A 112 4.91 3.34 -32.10
CA GLY A 112 4.89 2.27 -33.12
C GLY A 112 5.92 2.46 -34.24
N ILE A 113 5.85 1.58 -35.22
CA ILE A 113 6.74 1.59 -36.40
C ILE A 113 5.97 2.04 -37.64
N LYS A 114 6.42 3.11 -38.28
CA LYS A 114 5.81 3.60 -39.51
C LYS A 114 6.34 2.83 -40.73
N ILE A 115 5.47 2.17 -41.46
CA ILE A 115 5.80 1.42 -42.66
C ILE A 115 5.74 2.34 -43.89
N LYS A 116 6.76 2.28 -44.70
CA LYS A 116 6.87 3.05 -45.94
C LYS A 116 7.26 2.12 -47.08
N LYS A 117 6.80 2.46 -48.30
CA LYS A 117 7.29 1.81 -49.50
C LYS A 117 8.82 1.82 -49.53
N GLY A 118 9.40 0.73 -49.87
CA GLY A 118 10.86 0.57 -49.90
C GLY A 118 11.32 -0.43 -50.94
N LYS A 119 12.60 -0.76 -50.91
CA LYS A 119 13.18 -1.83 -51.74
C LYS A 119 13.87 -2.82 -50.84
N LEU A 120 13.48 -4.11 -50.94
CA LEU A 120 14.18 -5.19 -50.28
C LEU A 120 15.06 -5.88 -51.35
N ARG A 121 16.38 -5.81 -51.16
CA ARG A 121 17.38 -6.29 -52.10
C ARG A 121 17.08 -5.92 -53.58
N GLY A 122 16.73 -4.63 -53.82
CA GLY A 122 16.46 -4.07 -55.13
C GLY A 122 15.00 -4.16 -55.62
N VAL A 123 14.18 -5.09 -55.07
CA VAL A 123 12.76 -5.27 -55.43
C VAL A 123 11.85 -4.34 -54.63
N PRO A 124 10.96 -3.56 -55.22
CA PRO A 124 10.03 -2.69 -54.53
C PRO A 124 9.02 -3.48 -53.67
N SER A 125 8.75 -2.96 -52.47
CA SER A 125 7.64 -3.40 -51.59
C SER A 125 6.82 -2.22 -51.19
N TYR A 126 5.49 -2.32 -51.36
CA TYR A 126 4.54 -1.20 -51.14
C TYR A 126 3.72 -1.34 -49.88
N GLY A 127 4.20 -2.09 -48.91
CA GLY A 127 3.59 -2.41 -47.64
C GLY A 127 4.28 -3.58 -46.97
N MET A 128 3.65 -4.11 -45.93
CA MET A 128 4.17 -5.25 -45.18
C MET A 128 2.97 -6.12 -44.72
N MET A 129 3.12 -7.45 -44.85
CA MET A 129 2.21 -8.40 -44.20
C MET A 129 2.64 -8.59 -42.76
N CYS A 130 1.68 -8.65 -41.81
CA CYS A 130 1.98 -8.55 -40.39
C CYS A 130 1.84 -9.87 -39.65
N SER A 131 2.74 -10.12 -38.71
CA SER A 131 2.55 -11.09 -37.63
C SER A 131 1.61 -10.53 -36.54
N ILE A 132 1.22 -11.37 -35.57
CA ILE A 132 0.36 -10.91 -34.48
C ILE A 132 1.13 -10.02 -33.50
N GLU A 133 2.43 -10.21 -33.34
CA GLU A 133 3.31 -9.40 -32.51
C GLU A 133 3.48 -7.99 -33.09
N GLU A 134 3.61 -7.86 -34.41
CA GLU A 134 3.65 -6.56 -35.08
C GLU A 134 2.35 -5.77 -34.92
N LEU A 135 1.22 -6.47 -34.68
CA LEU A 135 -0.07 -5.89 -34.37
C LEU A 135 -0.27 -5.61 -32.87
N GLY A 136 0.78 -5.79 -32.05
CA GLY A 136 0.76 -5.44 -30.62
C GLY A 136 0.14 -6.48 -29.71
N SER A 137 -0.10 -7.70 -30.19
CA SER A 137 -0.62 -8.81 -29.41
C SER A 137 0.37 -9.96 -29.29
N THR A 138 -0.03 -11.08 -28.74
CA THR A 138 0.82 -12.25 -28.50
C THR A 138 0.14 -13.55 -28.93
N ARG A 139 0.95 -14.58 -29.14
CA ARG A 139 0.43 -15.94 -29.43
C ARG A 139 -0.36 -16.54 -28.26
N ASP A 140 -0.08 -16.14 -27.04
CA ASP A 140 -0.88 -16.57 -25.89
C ASP A 140 -2.35 -16.09 -25.99
N MET A 141 -2.55 -14.90 -26.57
CA MET A 141 -3.88 -14.33 -26.80
C MET A 141 -4.50 -14.72 -28.16
N TYR A 142 -3.65 -15.19 -29.09
CA TYR A 142 -4.04 -15.65 -30.43
C TYR A 142 -3.38 -17.01 -30.70
N PRO A 143 -3.89 -18.12 -30.07
CA PRO A 143 -3.26 -19.43 -30.18
C PRO A 143 -3.13 -19.97 -31.60
N GLU A 144 -3.98 -19.48 -32.51
CA GLU A 144 -3.94 -19.82 -33.96
C GLU A 144 -2.77 -19.14 -34.70
N ALA A 145 -2.13 -18.13 -34.13
CA ALA A 145 -1.00 -17.44 -34.76
C ALA A 145 0.24 -18.35 -34.85
N PRO A 146 0.99 -18.33 -35.98
CA PRO A 146 2.18 -19.15 -36.16
C PRO A 146 3.33 -18.72 -35.23
N GLU A 147 4.23 -19.64 -34.94
CA GLU A 147 5.42 -19.34 -34.12
C GLU A 147 6.41 -18.38 -34.82
N ASP A 148 6.55 -18.51 -36.12
CA ASP A 148 7.36 -17.63 -36.96
C ASP A 148 6.63 -17.45 -38.30
N GLY A 149 6.25 -16.21 -38.60
CA GLY A 149 5.54 -15.91 -39.82
C GLY A 149 4.45 -14.85 -39.65
N ILE A 150 3.70 -14.64 -40.74
CA ILE A 150 2.57 -13.70 -40.75
C ILE A 150 1.30 -14.37 -40.22
N TYR A 151 0.40 -13.58 -39.64
CA TYR A 151 -0.92 -14.06 -39.28
C TYR A 151 -1.74 -14.39 -40.52
N ILE A 152 -2.43 -15.53 -40.53
CA ILE A 152 -3.32 -15.94 -41.62
C ILE A 152 -4.71 -16.12 -41.05
N PHE A 153 -5.67 -15.38 -41.60
CA PHE A 153 -7.08 -15.54 -41.25
C PHE A 153 -7.57 -16.93 -41.67
N ASP A 154 -8.25 -17.61 -40.74
CA ASP A 154 -8.86 -18.90 -41.05
C ASP A 154 -9.97 -18.77 -42.14
N GLU A 155 -10.15 -19.82 -42.95
CA GLU A 155 -11.16 -19.85 -44.02
C GLU A 155 -12.58 -19.72 -43.51
N SER A 156 -12.84 -20.03 -42.24
CA SER A 156 -14.15 -19.84 -41.61
C SER A 156 -14.52 -18.40 -41.33
N LYS A 157 -13.54 -17.47 -41.37
CA LYS A 157 -13.77 -16.03 -41.17
C LYS A 157 -14.33 -15.40 -42.43
N ASP A 158 -15.48 -14.74 -42.32
CA ASP A 158 -16.06 -13.95 -43.43
C ASP A 158 -15.34 -12.62 -43.59
N VAL A 159 -14.09 -12.69 -44.08
CA VAL A 159 -13.26 -11.50 -44.35
C VAL A 159 -12.97 -11.39 -45.86
N LYS A 160 -12.94 -10.17 -46.35
CA LYS A 160 -12.72 -9.85 -47.76
C LYS A 160 -11.50 -8.94 -47.92
N PRO A 161 -10.80 -9.00 -49.06
CA PRO A 161 -9.77 -8.03 -49.37
C PRO A 161 -10.29 -6.60 -49.24
N GLY A 162 -9.53 -5.74 -48.52
CA GLY A 162 -9.93 -4.36 -48.28
C GLY A 162 -10.64 -4.12 -46.93
N ASP A 163 -11.11 -5.16 -46.25
CA ASP A 163 -11.71 -5.02 -44.92
C ASP A 163 -10.70 -4.51 -43.88
N ASP A 164 -11.16 -3.87 -42.84
CA ASP A 164 -10.32 -3.44 -41.70
C ASP A 164 -9.79 -4.69 -40.94
N ALA A 165 -8.52 -5.02 -41.15
CA ALA A 165 -7.89 -6.18 -40.49
C ALA A 165 -7.82 -6.04 -38.98
N VAL A 166 -7.72 -4.82 -38.45
CA VAL A 166 -7.69 -4.56 -37.01
C VAL A 166 -9.03 -4.88 -36.38
N ALA A 167 -10.12 -4.51 -37.07
CA ALA A 167 -11.48 -4.86 -36.66
C ALA A 167 -11.74 -6.37 -36.77
N ALA A 168 -11.31 -6.99 -37.87
CA ALA A 168 -11.44 -8.44 -38.11
C ALA A 168 -10.72 -9.29 -37.05
N LEU A 169 -9.66 -8.74 -36.45
CA LEU A 169 -8.92 -9.36 -35.34
C LEU A 169 -9.53 -9.03 -33.96
N GLY A 170 -10.56 -8.20 -33.88
CA GLY A 170 -11.14 -7.76 -32.60
C GLY A 170 -10.28 -6.75 -31.84
N LEU A 171 -9.32 -6.12 -32.50
CA LEU A 171 -8.41 -5.13 -31.89
C LEU A 171 -8.99 -3.68 -31.90
N ARG A 172 -10.12 -3.41 -32.55
CA ARG A 172 -10.83 -2.13 -32.47
C ARG A 172 -11.62 -2.01 -31.16
N ASP A 173 -10.91 -2.08 -30.06
CA ASP A 173 -11.47 -2.02 -28.71
C ASP A 173 -10.56 -1.27 -27.76
N ALA A 174 -11.09 -0.92 -26.60
CA ALA A 174 -10.32 -0.40 -25.48
C ALA A 174 -10.66 -1.18 -24.22
N VAL A 175 -9.64 -1.48 -23.44
CA VAL A 175 -9.76 -2.10 -22.12
C VAL A 175 -9.59 -1.03 -21.07
N VAL A 176 -10.61 -0.85 -20.23
CA VAL A 176 -10.60 0.10 -19.13
C VAL A 176 -10.33 -0.66 -17.83
N GLU A 177 -9.29 -0.24 -17.13
CA GLU A 177 -8.89 -0.82 -15.84
C GLU A 177 -9.51 -0.02 -14.71
N PHE A 178 -10.35 -0.69 -13.90
CA PHE A 178 -11.00 -0.09 -12.74
C PHE A 178 -10.33 -0.54 -11.44
N GLU A 179 -10.14 0.40 -10.52
CA GLU A 179 -9.86 0.13 -9.12
C GLU A 179 -11.18 -0.12 -8.38
N ILE A 180 -11.56 -1.39 -8.23
CA ILE A 180 -12.79 -1.75 -7.53
C ILE A 180 -12.53 -1.82 -6.03
N THR A 181 -13.25 -1.00 -5.27
CA THR A 181 -13.20 -1.00 -3.80
C THR A 181 -13.85 -2.26 -3.22
N SER A 182 -13.42 -2.69 -2.04
CA SER A 182 -13.86 -3.95 -1.43
C SER A 182 -15.34 -3.99 -1.03
N ASN A 183 -16.02 -2.85 -0.97
CA ASN A 183 -17.46 -2.76 -0.72
C ASN A 183 -18.31 -3.01 -1.98
N ARG A 184 -17.76 -2.80 -3.18
CA ARG A 184 -18.47 -2.96 -4.46
C ARG A 184 -18.15 -4.32 -5.09
N VAL A 185 -18.53 -5.40 -4.39
CA VAL A 185 -18.30 -6.79 -4.82
C VAL A 185 -19.01 -7.09 -6.14
N ASP A 186 -20.17 -6.51 -6.36
CA ASP A 186 -20.94 -6.59 -7.62
C ASP A 186 -20.14 -6.15 -8.85
N CYS A 187 -19.27 -5.15 -8.70
CA CYS A 187 -18.45 -4.60 -9.77
C CYS A 187 -17.22 -5.47 -10.13
N PHE A 188 -16.96 -6.58 -9.43
CA PHE A 188 -15.97 -7.58 -9.87
C PHE A 188 -16.50 -8.51 -10.97
N SER A 189 -17.50 -8.07 -11.75
CA SER A 189 -18.10 -8.77 -12.87
C SER A 189 -18.40 -7.82 -14.04
N MET A 190 -18.43 -8.38 -15.26
CA MET A 190 -18.83 -7.60 -16.46
C MET A 190 -20.27 -7.13 -16.36
N ILE A 191 -21.16 -7.97 -15.83
CA ILE A 191 -22.57 -7.62 -15.59
C ILE A 191 -22.68 -6.45 -14.61
N GLY A 192 -21.96 -6.50 -13.48
CA GLY A 192 -21.96 -5.41 -12.49
C GLY A 192 -21.42 -4.11 -13.05
N MET A 193 -20.31 -4.14 -13.79
CA MET A 193 -19.77 -2.96 -14.44
C MET A 193 -20.68 -2.42 -15.56
N ALA A 194 -21.37 -3.30 -16.29
CA ALA A 194 -22.34 -2.89 -17.30
C ALA A 194 -23.59 -2.25 -16.68
N ARG A 195 -24.06 -2.76 -15.52
CA ARG A 195 -25.14 -2.15 -14.74
C ARG A 195 -24.76 -0.74 -14.27
N GLU A 196 -23.55 -0.57 -13.73
CA GLU A 196 -23.01 0.75 -13.35
C GLU A 196 -22.89 1.71 -14.55
N ALA A 197 -22.39 1.20 -15.68
CA ALA A 197 -22.30 2.01 -16.90
C ALA A 197 -23.69 2.43 -17.42
N ALA A 198 -24.66 1.51 -17.41
CA ALA A 198 -26.03 1.80 -17.79
C ALA A 198 -26.65 2.90 -16.90
N ALA A 199 -26.50 2.77 -15.59
CA ALA A 199 -26.96 3.77 -14.62
C ALA A 199 -26.29 5.13 -14.84
N THR A 200 -24.96 5.16 -15.03
CA THR A 200 -24.15 6.36 -15.23
C THR A 200 -24.48 7.10 -16.53
N PHE A 201 -24.72 6.35 -17.60
CA PHE A 201 -25.02 6.92 -18.93
C PHE A 201 -26.51 7.05 -19.21
N GLU A 202 -27.35 6.73 -18.24
CA GLU A 202 -28.83 6.78 -18.40
C GLU A 202 -29.33 5.93 -19.56
N LYS A 203 -28.77 4.73 -19.71
CA LYS A 203 -29.09 3.78 -20.76
C LYS A 203 -29.74 2.53 -20.18
N PRO A 204 -30.56 1.80 -20.95
CA PRO A 204 -31.09 0.51 -20.51
C PRO A 204 -29.96 -0.52 -20.37
N PHE A 205 -30.06 -1.32 -19.35
CA PHE A 205 -29.20 -2.47 -19.11
C PHE A 205 -29.96 -3.76 -19.53
N TYR A 206 -29.27 -4.65 -20.23
CA TYR A 206 -29.82 -5.93 -20.68
C TYR A 206 -28.94 -7.06 -20.14
N ALA A 207 -29.38 -7.68 -19.08
CA ALA A 207 -28.73 -8.89 -18.56
C ALA A 207 -28.87 -10.04 -19.57
N PRO A 208 -27.92 -11.00 -19.61
CA PRO A 208 -28.09 -12.19 -20.43
C PRO A 208 -29.29 -12.99 -19.93
N GLU A 209 -30.13 -13.48 -20.88
CA GLU A 209 -31.25 -14.35 -20.56
C GLU A 209 -30.73 -15.77 -20.26
N VAL A 210 -30.69 -16.14 -18.99
CA VAL A 210 -30.23 -17.46 -18.56
C VAL A 210 -31.42 -18.45 -18.62
N LYS A 211 -31.25 -19.52 -19.40
CA LYS A 211 -32.23 -20.59 -19.51
C LYS A 211 -31.76 -21.82 -18.76
N GLU A 212 -32.61 -22.40 -17.97
CA GLU A 212 -32.36 -23.71 -17.41
C GLU A 212 -32.41 -24.74 -18.55
N VAL A 213 -31.26 -25.33 -18.83
CA VAL A 213 -31.08 -26.36 -19.89
C VAL A 213 -30.85 -27.72 -19.26
N GLY A 214 -30.99 -28.79 -20.01
CA GLY A 214 -30.68 -30.14 -19.61
C GLY A 214 -31.66 -31.17 -20.14
N ASN A 215 -31.24 -32.43 -20.12
CA ASN A 215 -32.04 -33.58 -20.56
C ASN A 215 -33.05 -34.03 -19.45
N ASN A 216 -33.70 -35.20 -19.63
CA ASN A 216 -34.70 -35.70 -18.69
C ASN A 216 -34.08 -36.46 -17.49
N GLU A 217 -32.76 -36.60 -17.40
CA GLU A 217 -32.09 -37.24 -16.26
C GLU A 217 -31.98 -36.24 -15.11
N LYS A 218 -31.60 -36.68 -13.93
CA LYS A 218 -31.49 -35.83 -12.75
C LYS A 218 -30.06 -35.80 -12.24
N ALA A 219 -29.53 -34.59 -11.99
CA ALA A 219 -28.20 -34.40 -11.44
C ALA A 219 -27.99 -35.10 -10.09
N GLU A 220 -29.06 -35.20 -9.28
CA GLU A 220 -29.07 -35.90 -7.98
C GLU A 220 -28.79 -37.39 -8.10
N ASP A 221 -29.05 -38.03 -9.25
CA ASP A 221 -28.74 -39.44 -9.51
C ASP A 221 -27.25 -39.70 -9.74
N TYR A 222 -26.49 -38.65 -10.04
CA TYR A 222 -25.06 -38.66 -10.37
C TYR A 222 -24.15 -38.24 -9.22
N ILE A 223 -24.60 -37.32 -8.37
CA ILE A 223 -23.78 -36.76 -7.29
C ILE A 223 -24.65 -36.38 -6.10
N SER A 224 -24.14 -36.55 -4.91
CA SER A 224 -24.69 -35.97 -3.69
C SER A 224 -23.73 -34.95 -3.10
N VAL A 225 -24.26 -33.89 -2.52
CA VAL A 225 -23.46 -32.83 -1.88
C VAL A 225 -23.87 -32.67 -0.43
N GLU A 226 -22.91 -32.66 0.46
CA GLU A 226 -23.07 -32.39 1.89
C GLU A 226 -22.17 -31.20 2.30
N VAL A 227 -22.74 -30.21 2.96
CA VAL A 227 -22.01 -29.08 3.52
C VAL A 227 -22.00 -29.21 5.04
N GLU A 228 -20.90 -29.71 5.62
CA GLU A 228 -20.70 -29.78 7.05
C GLU A 228 -20.37 -28.44 7.67
N ALA A 229 -19.54 -27.63 6.98
CA ALA A 229 -19.11 -26.29 7.41
C ALA A 229 -20.05 -25.19 6.85
N THR A 230 -21.31 -25.20 7.29
CA THR A 230 -22.38 -24.29 6.82
C THR A 230 -22.10 -22.80 7.15
N ASP A 231 -21.24 -22.52 8.11
CA ASP A 231 -20.78 -21.19 8.45
C ASP A 231 -19.70 -20.65 7.49
N LEU A 232 -18.99 -21.54 6.78
CA LEU A 232 -17.94 -21.18 5.81
C LEU A 232 -18.36 -21.38 4.34
N CYS A 233 -19.40 -22.18 4.08
CA CYS A 233 -19.95 -22.39 2.76
C CYS A 233 -21.47 -22.12 2.80
N PRO A 234 -21.90 -20.87 2.58
CA PRO A 234 -23.33 -20.52 2.56
C PRO A 234 -24.15 -21.28 1.52
N ARG A 235 -23.60 -21.44 0.31
CA ARG A 235 -24.29 -22.15 -0.78
C ARG A 235 -23.30 -22.95 -1.61
N TYR A 236 -23.71 -24.13 -2.02
CA TYR A 236 -22.98 -25.00 -2.95
C TYR A 236 -23.92 -25.52 -4.02
N THR A 237 -23.61 -25.20 -5.29
CA THR A 237 -24.40 -25.70 -6.43
C THR A 237 -23.54 -26.61 -7.31
N ALA A 238 -24.15 -27.65 -7.86
CA ALA A 238 -23.50 -28.62 -8.73
C ALA A 238 -24.40 -29.01 -9.92
N ARG A 239 -23.81 -29.09 -11.11
CA ARG A 239 -24.47 -29.58 -12.33
C ARG A 239 -23.57 -30.56 -13.07
N ILE A 240 -24.20 -31.47 -13.83
CA ILE A 240 -23.50 -32.56 -14.52
C ILE A 240 -23.57 -32.33 -16.04
N VAL A 241 -22.43 -32.51 -16.70
CA VAL A 241 -22.32 -32.51 -18.16
C VAL A 241 -21.69 -33.81 -18.63
N LYS A 242 -22.33 -34.44 -19.62
CA LYS A 242 -21.89 -35.72 -20.22
C LYS A 242 -21.47 -35.53 -21.67
N ASN A 243 -20.86 -36.59 -22.23
CA ASN A 243 -20.50 -36.63 -23.65
C ASN A 243 -19.70 -35.40 -24.08
N ILE A 244 -18.70 -35.02 -23.25
CA ILE A 244 -17.89 -33.83 -23.42
C ILE A 244 -17.10 -33.91 -24.72
N LYS A 245 -17.07 -32.79 -25.45
CA LYS A 245 -16.31 -32.60 -26.67
C LYS A 245 -15.39 -31.41 -26.51
N LEU A 246 -14.13 -31.67 -26.17
CA LEU A 246 -13.13 -30.62 -26.07
C LEU A 246 -12.80 -30.08 -27.48
N ALA A 247 -12.84 -28.78 -27.61
CA ALA A 247 -12.52 -28.04 -28.84
C ALA A 247 -12.03 -26.62 -28.46
N PRO A 248 -11.39 -25.89 -29.37
CA PRO A 248 -11.17 -24.46 -29.18
C PRO A 248 -12.52 -23.74 -28.96
N SER A 249 -12.51 -22.76 -28.10
CA SER A 249 -13.68 -21.87 -27.88
C SER A 249 -13.98 -21.04 -29.13
N PRO A 250 -15.23 -20.57 -29.30
CA PRO A 250 -15.53 -19.66 -30.39
C PRO A 250 -14.75 -18.34 -30.26
N GLU A 251 -14.46 -17.74 -31.39
CA GLU A 251 -13.62 -16.54 -31.47
C GLU A 251 -14.10 -15.39 -30.56
N TRP A 252 -15.41 -15.15 -30.50
CA TRP A 252 -15.96 -14.09 -29.66
C TRP A 252 -15.62 -14.27 -28.16
N MET A 253 -15.60 -15.53 -27.69
CA MET A 253 -15.24 -15.87 -26.31
C MET A 253 -13.72 -15.70 -26.11
N GLN A 254 -12.93 -16.22 -27.04
CA GLN A 254 -11.46 -16.07 -27.01
C GLN A 254 -11.07 -14.59 -26.96
N ARG A 255 -11.67 -13.72 -27.81
CA ARG A 255 -11.34 -12.29 -27.84
C ARG A 255 -11.72 -11.56 -26.56
N ARG A 256 -12.86 -11.88 -25.96
CA ARG A 256 -13.26 -11.30 -24.68
C ARG A 256 -12.30 -11.70 -23.55
N LEU A 257 -11.95 -12.97 -23.46
CA LEU A 257 -10.97 -13.45 -22.47
C LEU A 257 -9.58 -12.84 -22.70
N ALA A 258 -9.10 -12.84 -23.96
CA ALA A 258 -7.82 -12.25 -24.32
C ALA A 258 -7.74 -10.75 -23.98
N ALA A 259 -8.81 -9.98 -24.22
CA ALA A 259 -8.87 -8.57 -23.86
C ALA A 259 -8.78 -8.31 -22.33
N MET A 260 -9.17 -9.29 -21.51
CA MET A 260 -8.99 -9.26 -20.07
C MET A 260 -7.62 -9.78 -19.60
N GLY A 261 -6.79 -10.28 -20.51
CA GLY A 261 -5.50 -10.88 -20.19
C GLY A 261 -5.57 -12.36 -19.83
N ILE A 262 -6.71 -13.03 -20.10
CA ILE A 262 -6.92 -14.46 -19.83
C ILE A 262 -6.64 -15.24 -21.10
N ARG A 263 -5.67 -16.18 -21.03
CA ARG A 263 -5.31 -17.04 -22.14
C ARG A 263 -6.43 -18.06 -22.45
N PRO A 264 -6.98 -18.11 -23.68
CA PRO A 264 -7.89 -19.17 -24.08
C PRO A 264 -7.19 -20.55 -24.10
N ILE A 265 -7.88 -21.59 -23.64
CA ILE A 265 -7.35 -22.95 -23.55
C ILE A 265 -8.21 -23.93 -24.36
N ASN A 266 -9.43 -24.18 -23.91
CA ASN A 266 -10.44 -24.98 -24.58
C ASN A 266 -11.85 -24.54 -24.12
N ASN A 267 -12.87 -24.98 -24.86
CA ASN A 267 -14.25 -24.57 -24.62
C ASN A 267 -14.74 -24.78 -23.18
N ILE A 268 -14.34 -25.82 -22.47
CA ILE A 268 -14.78 -26.10 -21.10
C ILE A 268 -14.09 -25.15 -20.10
N VAL A 269 -12.77 -25.03 -20.17
CA VAL A 269 -12.00 -24.15 -19.28
C VAL A 269 -12.37 -22.69 -19.56
N ASP A 270 -12.53 -22.33 -20.82
CA ASP A 270 -12.88 -20.98 -21.23
C ASP A 270 -14.31 -20.60 -20.80
N ILE A 271 -15.27 -21.55 -20.82
CA ILE A 271 -16.61 -21.32 -20.24
C ILE A 271 -16.52 -20.97 -18.75
N THR A 272 -15.73 -21.70 -17.96
CA THR A 272 -15.58 -21.39 -16.52
C THR A 272 -14.92 -20.02 -16.28
N ASN A 273 -13.89 -19.68 -17.04
CA ASN A 273 -13.24 -18.38 -16.99
C ASN A 273 -14.17 -17.26 -17.47
N TYR A 274 -14.92 -17.50 -18.54
CA TYR A 274 -15.86 -16.54 -19.09
C TYR A 274 -16.97 -16.22 -18.08
N VAL A 275 -17.59 -17.25 -17.47
CA VAL A 275 -18.64 -17.04 -16.45
C VAL A 275 -18.06 -16.38 -15.19
N MET A 276 -16.84 -16.73 -14.81
CA MET A 276 -16.16 -16.04 -13.69
C MET A 276 -16.02 -14.54 -13.94
N GLU A 277 -15.70 -14.13 -15.17
CA GLU A 277 -15.60 -12.70 -15.50
C GLU A 277 -16.96 -12.06 -15.80
N GLU A 278 -17.89 -12.81 -16.43
CA GLU A 278 -19.24 -12.31 -16.74
C GLU A 278 -20.06 -12.06 -15.46
N TYR A 279 -20.07 -13.01 -14.52
CA TYR A 279 -20.87 -13.00 -13.28
C TYR A 279 -20.08 -12.63 -12.02
N GLY A 280 -18.76 -12.63 -12.08
CA GLY A 280 -17.93 -12.49 -10.87
C GLY A 280 -17.89 -13.75 -10.00
N GLN A 281 -18.42 -14.87 -10.50
CA GLN A 281 -18.55 -16.14 -9.77
C GLN A 281 -17.51 -17.15 -10.28
N PRO A 282 -16.43 -17.41 -9.54
CA PRO A 282 -15.50 -18.47 -9.90
C PRO A 282 -16.18 -19.85 -9.86
N MET A 283 -15.82 -20.65 -10.82
CA MET A 283 -16.34 -22.01 -11.00
C MET A 283 -15.21 -23.03 -11.02
N HIS A 284 -15.52 -24.26 -10.69
CA HIS A 284 -14.60 -25.39 -10.87
C HIS A 284 -15.27 -26.52 -11.66
N ALA A 285 -14.45 -27.26 -12.41
CA ALA A 285 -14.88 -28.45 -13.16
C ALA A 285 -14.09 -29.65 -12.68
N TYR A 286 -14.79 -30.69 -12.26
CA TYR A 286 -14.21 -31.97 -11.83
C TYR A 286 -14.53 -33.07 -12.85
N ASP A 287 -13.60 -33.99 -13.11
CA ASP A 287 -13.93 -35.26 -13.74
C ASP A 287 -14.77 -36.09 -12.76
N LEU A 288 -16.08 -36.28 -13.06
CA LEU A 288 -17.01 -36.98 -12.17
C LEU A 288 -16.55 -38.41 -11.90
N ASN A 289 -15.89 -39.07 -12.86
CA ASN A 289 -15.43 -40.46 -12.69
C ASN A 289 -14.27 -40.56 -11.67
N LYS A 290 -13.61 -39.45 -11.36
CA LYS A 290 -12.54 -39.39 -10.36
C LYS A 290 -13.05 -39.01 -8.98
N ILE A 291 -14.31 -38.56 -8.86
CA ILE A 291 -14.95 -38.28 -7.56
C ILE A 291 -15.43 -39.60 -6.94
N ARG A 292 -14.70 -40.05 -5.92
CA ARG A 292 -14.92 -41.34 -5.27
C ARG A 292 -16.22 -41.29 -4.46
N GLY A 293 -17.02 -42.37 -4.63
CA GLY A 293 -18.33 -42.49 -3.96
C GLY A 293 -19.39 -41.52 -4.49
N HIS A 294 -19.17 -40.81 -5.59
CA HIS A 294 -20.12 -39.86 -6.18
C HIS A 294 -20.72 -38.93 -5.11
N LYS A 295 -19.84 -38.40 -4.26
CA LYS A 295 -20.22 -37.52 -3.16
C LYS A 295 -19.20 -36.39 -3.01
N ILE A 296 -19.70 -35.18 -2.80
CA ILE A 296 -18.91 -34.04 -2.36
C ILE A 296 -19.23 -33.73 -0.90
N VAL A 297 -18.21 -33.47 -0.09
CA VAL A 297 -18.32 -33.06 1.31
C VAL A 297 -17.49 -31.83 1.55
N VAL A 298 -18.14 -30.72 1.87
CA VAL A 298 -17.48 -29.45 2.18
C VAL A 298 -17.27 -29.36 3.67
N LYS A 299 -16.02 -29.46 4.12
CA LYS A 299 -15.66 -29.48 5.56
C LYS A 299 -14.29 -28.85 5.82
N ARG A 300 -14.02 -28.58 7.08
CA ARG A 300 -12.71 -28.10 7.53
C ARG A 300 -11.65 -29.20 7.45
N ALA A 301 -10.41 -28.81 7.19
CA ALA A 301 -9.24 -29.68 7.37
C ALA A 301 -9.00 -29.98 8.85
N ASN A 302 -8.10 -30.92 9.14
CA ASN A 302 -7.60 -31.12 10.50
C ASN A 302 -6.24 -30.42 10.70
N ASP A 303 -5.92 -30.12 11.96
CA ASP A 303 -4.62 -29.53 12.28
C ASP A 303 -3.47 -30.47 11.89
N GLY A 304 -2.60 -29.98 11.02
CA GLY A 304 -1.42 -30.71 10.56
C GLY A 304 -1.64 -31.61 9.35
N ASP A 305 -2.83 -31.64 8.77
CA ASP A 305 -3.05 -32.30 7.48
C ASP A 305 -2.08 -31.74 6.43
N VAL A 306 -1.61 -32.60 5.51
CA VAL A 306 -0.79 -32.21 4.38
C VAL A 306 -1.52 -32.57 3.10
N TYR A 307 -1.62 -31.63 2.18
CA TYR A 307 -2.30 -31.83 0.90
C TYR A 307 -1.45 -31.39 -0.27
N THR A 308 -1.34 -32.23 -1.29
CA THR A 308 -0.64 -31.88 -2.54
C THR A 308 -1.59 -31.21 -3.50
N THR A 309 -1.28 -29.99 -3.87
CA THR A 309 -2.07 -29.14 -4.76
C THR A 309 -1.69 -29.37 -6.24
N LEU A 310 -2.52 -28.86 -7.18
CA LEU A 310 -2.33 -28.98 -8.64
C LEU A 310 -0.96 -28.46 -9.14
N ASP A 311 -0.32 -27.55 -8.42
CA ASP A 311 1.03 -27.06 -8.70
C ASP A 311 2.14 -28.00 -8.20
N GLY A 312 1.78 -29.19 -7.70
CA GLY A 312 2.69 -30.21 -7.20
C GLY A 312 3.34 -29.90 -5.86
N GLN A 313 2.87 -28.86 -5.13
CA GLN A 313 3.43 -28.48 -3.84
C GLN A 313 2.63 -29.11 -2.68
N GLU A 314 3.36 -29.60 -1.68
CA GLU A 314 2.79 -30.03 -0.41
C GLU A 314 2.51 -28.82 0.48
N ARG A 315 1.25 -28.69 0.94
CA ARG A 315 0.82 -27.60 1.80
C ARG A 315 0.31 -28.13 3.11
N LYS A 316 0.85 -27.56 4.19
CA LYS A 316 0.40 -27.89 5.55
C LYS A 316 -0.85 -27.09 5.86
N LEU A 317 -1.89 -27.79 6.33
CA LEU A 317 -3.20 -27.24 6.62
C LEU A 317 -3.43 -27.15 8.14
N ASP A 318 -4.40 -26.36 8.53
CA ASP A 318 -4.95 -26.30 9.88
C ASP A 318 -6.49 -26.39 9.83
N LYS A 319 -7.11 -26.51 11.00
CA LYS A 319 -8.57 -26.64 11.16
C LYS A 319 -9.41 -25.47 10.62
N ASP A 320 -8.79 -24.33 10.29
CA ASP A 320 -9.50 -23.16 9.75
C ASP A 320 -9.56 -23.19 8.23
N VAL A 321 -8.77 -24.05 7.56
CA VAL A 321 -8.80 -24.20 6.11
C VAL A 321 -10.01 -25.02 5.67
N LEU A 322 -10.79 -24.49 4.73
CA LEU A 322 -11.95 -25.17 4.15
C LEU A 322 -11.51 -26.06 2.99
N MET A 323 -12.01 -27.30 2.99
CA MET A 323 -11.67 -28.34 2.01
C MET A 323 -12.90 -28.83 1.25
N ILE A 324 -12.73 -29.08 -0.03
CA ILE A 324 -13.66 -29.90 -0.80
C ILE A 324 -13.14 -31.34 -0.73
N ASN A 325 -13.98 -32.26 -0.32
CA ASN A 325 -13.68 -33.67 -0.18
C ASN A 325 -14.65 -34.50 -1.01
N ASP A 326 -14.23 -35.70 -1.42
CA ASP A 326 -15.13 -36.78 -1.83
C ASP A 326 -15.40 -37.75 -0.68
N ALA A 327 -15.98 -38.92 -0.95
CA ALA A 327 -16.27 -39.89 0.08
C ALA A 327 -15.02 -40.49 0.77
N GLU A 328 -13.85 -40.40 0.18
CA GLU A 328 -12.61 -41.03 0.65
C GLU A 328 -11.56 -40.04 1.14
N GLY A 329 -11.63 -38.74 0.73
CA GLY A 329 -10.65 -37.76 1.14
C GLY A 329 -10.70 -36.43 0.38
N PRO A 330 -9.71 -35.54 0.59
CA PRO A 330 -9.68 -34.22 -0.02
C PRO A 330 -9.48 -34.30 -1.54
N VAL A 331 -10.17 -33.43 -2.28
CA VAL A 331 -10.04 -33.21 -3.72
C VAL A 331 -9.63 -31.79 -4.09
N GLY A 332 -9.66 -30.86 -3.14
CA GLY A 332 -9.20 -29.49 -3.33
C GLY A 332 -9.28 -28.65 -2.06
N ILE A 333 -8.53 -27.54 -2.04
CA ILE A 333 -8.69 -26.46 -1.07
C ILE A 333 -9.74 -25.52 -1.62
N ALA A 334 -10.84 -25.36 -0.90
CA ALA A 334 -12.01 -24.59 -1.37
C ALA A 334 -11.60 -23.25 -1.95
N CYS A 335 -11.97 -22.97 -3.19
CA CYS A 335 -11.75 -21.77 -4.00
C CYS A 335 -10.31 -21.24 -4.11
N ILE A 336 -9.31 -21.94 -3.58
CA ILE A 336 -7.92 -21.52 -3.68
C ILE A 336 -7.20 -22.31 -4.78
N ILE A 337 -7.21 -23.66 -4.67
CA ILE A 337 -6.58 -24.51 -5.66
C ILE A 337 -7.13 -25.94 -5.59
N GLY A 338 -7.39 -26.54 -6.75
CA GLY A 338 -7.74 -27.97 -6.84
C GLY A 338 -6.57 -28.90 -6.51
N GLY A 339 -6.84 -30.18 -6.40
CA GLY A 339 -5.83 -31.22 -6.28
C GLY A 339 -5.70 -32.03 -7.58
N ASP A 340 -4.68 -32.87 -7.66
CA ASP A 340 -4.39 -33.72 -8.83
C ASP A 340 -5.59 -34.54 -9.31
N ILE A 341 -6.46 -34.94 -8.38
CA ILE A 341 -7.66 -35.76 -8.67
C ILE A 341 -8.72 -34.93 -9.42
N SER A 342 -8.71 -33.61 -9.32
CA SER A 342 -9.75 -32.74 -9.86
C SER A 342 -9.49 -32.23 -11.28
N MET A 343 -8.34 -32.52 -11.88
CA MET A 343 -7.93 -31.97 -13.16
C MET A 343 -8.77 -32.49 -14.32
N VAL A 344 -9.28 -31.58 -15.14
CA VAL A 344 -9.87 -31.89 -16.45
C VAL A 344 -8.77 -32.35 -17.39
N THR A 345 -8.85 -33.61 -17.84
CA THR A 345 -7.91 -34.21 -18.78
C THR A 345 -8.56 -34.35 -20.16
N ASP A 346 -7.75 -34.55 -21.22
CA ASP A 346 -8.25 -34.64 -22.60
C ASP A 346 -9.24 -35.81 -22.85
N ASP A 347 -9.29 -36.79 -21.98
CA ASP A 347 -10.14 -37.98 -22.05
C ASP A 347 -11.42 -37.87 -21.19
N ILE A 348 -11.71 -36.70 -20.64
CA ILE A 348 -12.91 -36.48 -19.81
C ILE A 348 -14.19 -36.78 -20.59
N GLN A 349 -15.10 -37.58 -20.01
CA GLN A 349 -16.38 -37.93 -20.60
C GLN A 349 -17.56 -37.32 -19.86
N THR A 350 -17.46 -37.22 -18.54
CA THR A 350 -18.51 -36.66 -17.68
C THR A 350 -17.85 -35.77 -16.64
N MET A 351 -18.36 -34.57 -16.51
CA MET A 351 -17.86 -33.61 -15.52
C MET A 351 -18.93 -33.12 -14.58
N LEU A 352 -18.52 -32.69 -13.42
CA LEU A 352 -19.26 -31.92 -12.43
C LEU A 352 -18.82 -30.46 -12.51
N PHE A 353 -19.72 -29.54 -12.81
CA PHE A 353 -19.54 -28.13 -12.54
C PHE A 353 -19.88 -27.80 -11.10
N GLU A 354 -19.02 -27.02 -10.46
CA GLU A 354 -19.21 -26.41 -9.15
C GLU A 354 -19.33 -24.89 -9.29
N ALA A 355 -20.35 -24.29 -8.70
CA ALA A 355 -20.38 -22.88 -8.36
C ALA A 355 -20.87 -22.78 -6.91
N ALA A 356 -20.01 -22.26 -6.04
CA ALA A 356 -20.28 -22.20 -4.61
C ALA A 356 -19.94 -20.81 -4.07
N THR A 357 -20.42 -20.51 -2.88
CA THR A 357 -20.05 -19.30 -2.16
C THR A 357 -19.40 -19.68 -0.85
N PHE A 358 -18.31 -18.99 -0.51
CA PHE A 358 -17.51 -19.27 0.68
C PHE A 358 -17.31 -18.00 1.50
N ASP A 359 -17.08 -18.12 2.81
CA ASP A 359 -16.77 -16.99 3.68
C ASP A 359 -15.49 -16.30 3.23
N GLY A 360 -15.60 -15.04 2.78
CA GLY A 360 -14.48 -14.30 2.22
C GLY A 360 -13.33 -14.07 3.21
N THR A 361 -13.64 -13.92 4.49
CA THR A 361 -12.61 -13.75 5.54
C THR A 361 -11.81 -15.03 5.71
N ASN A 362 -12.48 -16.18 5.73
CA ASN A 362 -11.82 -17.48 5.81
C ASN A 362 -10.91 -17.71 4.60
N ILE A 363 -11.41 -17.45 3.39
CA ILE A 363 -10.62 -17.63 2.16
C ILE A 363 -9.38 -16.75 2.15
N ARG A 364 -9.52 -15.48 2.50
CA ARG A 364 -8.40 -14.54 2.59
C ARG A 364 -7.33 -15.00 3.59
N LEU A 365 -7.74 -15.45 4.77
CA LEU A 365 -6.82 -15.92 5.80
C LEU A 365 -6.15 -17.24 5.40
N SER A 366 -6.90 -18.17 4.83
CA SER A 366 -6.40 -19.47 4.35
C SER A 366 -5.40 -19.28 3.19
N SER A 367 -5.73 -18.46 2.19
CA SER A 367 -4.83 -18.08 1.08
C SER A 367 -3.50 -17.51 1.59
N LYS A 368 -3.56 -16.61 2.58
CA LYS A 368 -2.37 -16.02 3.21
C LYS A 368 -1.53 -17.07 3.97
N ARG A 369 -2.17 -17.98 4.71
CA ARG A 369 -1.48 -19.04 5.49
C ARG A 369 -0.74 -20.03 4.60
N ILE A 370 -1.38 -20.47 3.52
CA ILE A 370 -0.76 -21.42 2.57
C ILE A 370 0.17 -20.73 1.57
N GLY A 371 0.21 -19.39 1.56
CA GLY A 371 1.07 -18.58 0.69
C GLY A 371 0.70 -18.67 -0.80
N LEU A 372 -0.59 -18.86 -1.11
CA LEU A 372 -1.10 -18.94 -2.48
C LEU A 372 -2.32 -18.04 -2.68
N ARG A 373 -2.23 -17.14 -3.64
CA ARG A 373 -3.33 -16.30 -4.10
C ARG A 373 -3.60 -16.60 -5.57
N THR A 374 -4.87 -16.85 -5.91
CA THR A 374 -5.36 -17.08 -7.27
C THR A 374 -6.43 -16.04 -7.60
N ASP A 375 -6.80 -15.89 -8.88
CA ASP A 375 -7.88 -14.98 -9.31
C ASP A 375 -9.20 -15.35 -8.63
N ALA A 376 -9.50 -16.65 -8.54
CA ALA A 376 -10.68 -17.14 -7.82
C ALA A 376 -10.66 -16.72 -6.33
N SER A 377 -9.56 -16.97 -5.60
CA SER A 377 -9.45 -16.56 -4.20
C SER A 377 -9.52 -15.04 -4.04
N GLY A 378 -9.01 -14.28 -5.01
CA GLY A 378 -9.10 -12.82 -5.07
C GLY A 378 -10.53 -12.29 -5.19
N LYS A 379 -11.42 -13.01 -5.90
CA LYS A 379 -12.85 -12.68 -5.98
C LYS A 379 -13.59 -13.14 -4.70
N PHE A 380 -13.38 -14.36 -4.23
CA PHE A 380 -14.04 -14.88 -3.03
C PHE A 380 -13.71 -14.10 -1.75
N GLU A 381 -12.47 -13.62 -1.59
CA GLU A 381 -12.08 -12.83 -0.41
C GLU A 381 -12.89 -11.55 -0.22
N LYS A 382 -13.61 -11.10 -1.26
CA LYS A 382 -14.46 -9.90 -1.23
C LYS A 382 -15.87 -10.20 -0.71
N GLY A 383 -16.27 -11.45 -0.61
CA GLY A 383 -17.61 -11.88 -0.16
C GLY A 383 -18.63 -11.88 -1.30
N LEU A 384 -18.63 -12.95 -2.10
CA LEU A 384 -19.55 -13.09 -3.23
C LEU A 384 -21.00 -13.30 -2.75
N ASP A 385 -21.96 -12.89 -3.59
CA ASP A 385 -23.37 -13.07 -3.36
C ASP A 385 -23.79 -14.54 -3.56
N PRO A 386 -24.36 -15.23 -2.54
CA PRO A 386 -24.82 -16.60 -2.68
C PRO A 386 -25.93 -16.80 -3.72
N GLU A 387 -26.75 -15.74 -3.98
CA GLU A 387 -27.80 -15.82 -4.99
C GLU A 387 -27.24 -15.95 -6.42
N ASN A 388 -26.07 -15.40 -6.65
CA ASN A 388 -25.41 -15.41 -7.95
C ASN A 388 -24.91 -16.81 -8.40
N ALA A 389 -24.65 -17.73 -7.45
CA ALA A 389 -24.07 -19.04 -7.76
C ALA A 389 -24.97 -19.90 -8.67
N LEU A 390 -26.27 -19.87 -8.45
CA LEU A 390 -27.23 -20.65 -9.25
C LEU A 390 -27.36 -20.11 -10.67
N GLU A 391 -27.39 -18.80 -10.84
CA GLU A 391 -27.49 -18.18 -12.15
C GLU A 391 -26.21 -18.40 -12.98
N ALA A 392 -25.04 -18.24 -12.33
CA ALA A 392 -23.76 -18.48 -12.97
C ALA A 392 -23.57 -19.93 -13.46
N ILE A 393 -23.95 -20.93 -12.65
CA ILE A 393 -23.80 -22.33 -13.07
C ILE A 393 -24.79 -22.69 -14.20
N ASN A 394 -26.01 -22.14 -14.19
CA ASN A 394 -26.98 -22.30 -15.29
C ASN A 394 -26.46 -21.63 -16.58
N ARG A 395 -25.84 -20.45 -16.48
CA ARG A 395 -25.18 -19.78 -17.63
C ARG A 395 -24.06 -20.64 -18.21
N ALA A 396 -23.23 -21.25 -17.39
CA ALA A 396 -22.17 -22.15 -17.86
C ALA A 396 -22.77 -23.36 -18.61
N CYS A 397 -23.83 -23.97 -18.07
CA CYS A 397 -24.52 -25.08 -18.70
C CYS A 397 -25.17 -24.67 -20.04
N GLN A 398 -25.79 -23.48 -20.08
CA GLN A 398 -26.34 -22.92 -21.33
C GLN A 398 -25.25 -22.75 -22.40
N LEU A 399 -24.08 -22.22 -22.02
CA LEU A 399 -22.94 -22.09 -22.93
C LEU A 399 -22.41 -23.45 -23.41
N VAL A 400 -22.41 -24.48 -22.57
CA VAL A 400 -22.03 -25.84 -22.99
C VAL A 400 -22.95 -26.34 -24.11
N GLU A 401 -24.24 -26.16 -24.00
CA GLU A 401 -25.19 -26.58 -25.04
C GLU A 401 -25.10 -25.71 -26.31
N GLU A 402 -25.02 -24.37 -26.14
CA GLU A 402 -24.87 -23.43 -27.25
C GLU A 402 -23.62 -23.72 -28.09
N LEU A 403 -22.53 -24.12 -27.46
CA LEU A 403 -21.26 -24.42 -28.12
C LEU A 403 -21.16 -25.90 -28.58
N GLY A 404 -22.16 -26.74 -28.23
CA GLY A 404 -22.10 -28.17 -28.51
C GLY A 404 -20.96 -28.88 -27.79
N ALA A 405 -20.48 -28.34 -26.67
CA ALA A 405 -19.34 -28.84 -25.89
C ALA A 405 -19.68 -30.08 -25.03
N GLY A 406 -20.95 -30.41 -24.87
CA GLY A 406 -21.43 -31.56 -24.13
C GLY A 406 -22.94 -31.62 -24.07
N GLU A 407 -23.47 -32.57 -23.32
CA GLU A 407 -24.89 -32.78 -23.03
C GLU A 407 -25.14 -32.51 -21.55
N VAL A 408 -25.96 -31.53 -21.22
CA VAL A 408 -26.27 -31.15 -19.83
C VAL A 408 -27.31 -32.11 -19.25
N VAL A 409 -27.06 -32.63 -18.06
CA VAL A 409 -28.01 -33.39 -17.28
C VAL A 409 -28.99 -32.44 -16.60
N GLY A 410 -30.30 -32.80 -16.63
CA GLY A 410 -31.36 -31.98 -16.03
C GLY A 410 -31.25 -31.81 -14.52
N GLY A 411 -31.81 -30.76 -13.99
CA GLY A 411 -31.79 -30.42 -12.57
C GLY A 411 -30.46 -29.86 -12.08
N VAL A 412 -30.46 -29.43 -10.84
CA VAL A 412 -29.29 -28.87 -10.13
C VAL A 412 -29.27 -29.46 -8.71
N VAL A 413 -28.11 -29.84 -8.23
CA VAL A 413 -27.93 -30.11 -6.80
C VAL A 413 -27.58 -28.75 -6.15
N ASP A 414 -28.48 -28.24 -5.34
CA ASP A 414 -28.39 -26.95 -4.68
C ASP A 414 -28.51 -27.10 -3.15
N VAL A 415 -27.43 -26.88 -2.43
CA VAL A 415 -27.39 -26.92 -0.97
C VAL A 415 -27.23 -25.49 -0.44
N TYR A 416 -28.35 -24.95 0.08
CA TYR A 416 -28.42 -23.55 0.56
C TYR A 416 -29.04 -23.55 1.98
N PRO A 417 -28.24 -23.92 3.01
CA PRO A 417 -28.76 -24.08 4.36
C PRO A 417 -29.22 -22.79 5.04
N ASN A 418 -28.60 -21.68 4.72
CA ASN A 418 -28.87 -20.38 5.33
C ASN A 418 -29.06 -19.31 4.23
N PRO A 419 -30.24 -19.21 3.62
CA PRO A 419 -30.54 -18.21 2.59
C PRO A 419 -30.30 -16.78 3.11
N VAL A 420 -29.81 -15.91 2.23
CA VAL A 420 -29.62 -14.48 2.53
C VAL A 420 -30.99 -13.83 2.77
N GLU A 421 -31.11 -13.08 3.86
CA GLU A 421 -32.31 -12.30 4.14
C GLU A 421 -32.37 -11.02 3.29
N ASP A 422 -33.56 -10.65 2.82
CA ASP A 422 -33.81 -9.40 2.09
C ASP A 422 -33.47 -8.18 2.96
N VAL A 423 -32.57 -7.36 2.51
CA VAL A 423 -32.22 -6.09 3.18
C VAL A 423 -33.26 -5.02 2.81
N LYS A 424 -33.89 -4.43 3.83
CA LYS A 424 -34.89 -3.34 3.69
C LYS A 424 -34.43 -2.11 4.44
N ILE A 425 -34.38 -0.96 3.77
CA ILE A 425 -33.91 0.31 4.33
C ILE A 425 -35.05 1.33 4.23
N PRO A 426 -35.38 2.09 5.29
CA PRO A 426 -36.41 3.14 5.20
C PRO A 426 -36.04 4.20 4.17
N PHE A 427 -37.01 4.58 3.32
CA PHE A 427 -36.85 5.70 2.41
C PHE A 427 -37.02 7.04 3.15
N GLU A 428 -35.94 7.76 3.34
CA GLU A 428 -35.90 8.99 4.15
C GLU A 428 -35.31 10.20 3.37
N PRO A 429 -35.95 10.68 2.30
CA PRO A 429 -35.39 11.69 1.39
C PRO A 429 -34.98 12.99 2.08
N ALA A 430 -35.72 13.43 3.09
CA ALA A 430 -35.36 14.61 3.89
C ALA A 430 -34.03 14.42 4.66
N LYS A 431 -33.79 13.22 5.14
CA LYS A 431 -32.55 12.87 5.86
C LYS A 431 -31.36 12.83 4.89
N TYR A 432 -31.53 12.26 3.69
CA TYR A 432 -30.49 12.24 2.65
C TYR A 432 -30.11 13.65 2.23
N ASN A 433 -31.09 14.50 1.90
CA ASN A 433 -30.85 15.90 1.54
C ASN A 433 -30.17 16.69 2.67
N LYS A 434 -30.56 16.45 3.93
CA LYS A 434 -29.93 17.09 5.10
C LYS A 434 -28.46 16.65 5.26
N LEU A 435 -28.15 15.37 5.04
CA LEU A 435 -26.79 14.84 5.12
C LEU A 435 -25.91 15.43 4.04
N LEU A 436 -26.41 15.47 2.81
CA LEU A 436 -25.69 15.91 1.62
C LEU A 436 -25.65 17.45 1.46
N GLY A 437 -26.52 18.18 2.13
CA GLY A 437 -26.67 19.62 1.91
C GLY A 437 -27.31 19.94 0.56
N THR A 438 -28.18 19.05 0.06
CA THR A 438 -28.84 19.14 -1.27
C THR A 438 -30.35 19.34 -1.15
N ASN A 439 -31.03 19.42 -2.30
CA ASN A 439 -32.46 19.55 -2.42
C ASN A 439 -32.99 18.68 -3.59
N VAL A 440 -32.52 17.43 -3.66
CA VAL A 440 -32.94 16.45 -4.68
C VAL A 440 -34.40 16.05 -4.39
N SER A 441 -35.26 16.03 -5.42
CA SER A 441 -36.65 15.62 -5.23
C SER A 441 -36.78 14.10 -5.04
N GLU A 442 -37.86 13.65 -4.41
CA GLU A 442 -38.14 12.22 -4.20
C GLU A 442 -38.23 11.47 -5.53
N GLU A 443 -38.88 12.09 -6.52
CA GLU A 443 -39.02 11.50 -7.86
C GLU A 443 -37.65 11.27 -8.51
N LYS A 444 -36.72 12.23 -8.34
CA LYS A 444 -35.37 12.09 -8.91
C LYS A 444 -34.53 11.04 -8.17
N MET A 445 -34.70 10.92 -6.85
CA MET A 445 -34.06 9.83 -6.10
C MET A 445 -34.59 8.48 -6.54
N MET A 446 -35.90 8.36 -6.79
CA MET A 446 -36.50 7.13 -7.29
C MET A 446 -35.99 6.75 -8.68
N GLU A 447 -35.79 7.73 -9.60
CA GLU A 447 -35.13 7.46 -10.88
C GLU A 447 -33.71 6.88 -10.71
N TYR A 448 -32.92 7.36 -9.73
CA TYR A 448 -31.59 6.81 -9.45
C TYR A 448 -31.69 5.38 -8.95
N PHE A 449 -32.63 5.11 -8.01
CA PHE A 449 -32.81 3.79 -7.43
C PHE A 449 -33.30 2.76 -8.46
N ASP A 450 -34.20 3.17 -9.36
CA ASP A 450 -34.69 2.32 -10.45
C ASP A 450 -33.54 1.88 -11.38
N ARG A 451 -32.64 2.81 -11.75
CA ARG A 451 -31.44 2.48 -12.53
C ARG A 451 -30.48 1.54 -11.83
N LEU A 452 -30.48 1.52 -10.49
CA LEU A 452 -29.64 0.68 -9.66
C LEU A 452 -30.33 -0.64 -9.26
N GLU A 453 -31.54 -0.88 -9.79
CA GLU A 453 -32.36 -2.05 -9.45
C GLU A 453 -32.76 -2.10 -7.95
N ILE A 454 -32.70 -0.97 -7.23
CA ILE A 454 -33.18 -0.85 -5.86
C ILE A 454 -34.71 -0.70 -5.90
N GLY A 455 -35.42 -1.71 -5.41
CA GLY A 455 -36.87 -1.73 -5.36
C GLY A 455 -37.44 -0.78 -4.32
N TYR A 456 -38.73 -0.46 -4.43
CA TYR A 456 -39.43 0.38 -3.46
C TYR A 456 -40.82 -0.18 -3.13
N ASP A 457 -41.02 -0.52 -1.85
CA ASP A 457 -42.34 -0.90 -1.31
C ASP A 457 -43.07 0.33 -0.76
N LYS A 458 -44.09 0.77 -1.49
CA LYS A 458 -44.89 1.94 -1.13
C LYS A 458 -45.73 1.77 0.13
N GLU A 459 -46.13 0.53 0.47
CA GLU A 459 -46.99 0.26 1.65
C GLU A 459 -46.18 0.41 2.94
N THR A 460 -44.96 -0.07 2.93
CA THR A 460 -44.08 -0.03 4.10
C THR A 460 -43.09 1.14 4.09
N ASN A 461 -43.00 1.89 2.99
CA ASN A 461 -42.03 2.96 2.76
C ASN A 461 -40.59 2.48 2.88
N MET A 462 -40.29 1.29 2.35
CA MET A 462 -38.97 0.66 2.42
C MET A 462 -38.35 0.52 1.05
N LEU A 463 -37.07 0.77 0.93
CA LEU A 463 -36.24 0.40 -0.20
C LEU A 463 -35.90 -1.09 -0.06
N LEU A 464 -36.03 -1.83 -1.17
CA LEU A 464 -35.73 -3.25 -1.27
C LEU A 464 -34.36 -3.40 -1.94
N ILE A 465 -33.37 -3.80 -1.17
CA ILE A 465 -31.98 -3.83 -1.63
C ILE A 465 -31.72 -5.17 -2.33
N PRO A 466 -31.23 -5.17 -3.59
CA PRO A 466 -30.87 -6.41 -4.25
C PRO A 466 -29.67 -7.09 -3.57
N SER A 467 -29.64 -8.43 -3.58
CA SER A 467 -28.63 -9.23 -2.86
C SER A 467 -27.18 -8.93 -3.26
N PHE A 468 -26.96 -8.55 -4.52
CA PHE A 468 -25.63 -8.19 -5.02
C PHE A 468 -25.11 -6.85 -4.45
N ARG A 469 -25.96 -5.96 -3.88
CA ARG A 469 -25.57 -4.71 -3.23
C ARG A 469 -25.40 -4.91 -1.73
N GLN A 470 -24.41 -5.72 -1.36
CA GLN A 470 -24.11 -6.05 0.04
C GLN A 470 -23.57 -4.86 0.86
N ASP A 471 -23.17 -3.81 0.19
CA ASP A 471 -22.69 -2.53 0.75
C ASP A 471 -23.81 -1.66 1.31
N LEU A 472 -25.05 -1.78 0.79
CA LEU A 472 -26.18 -0.94 1.18
C LEU A 472 -26.88 -1.52 2.42
N ARG A 473 -26.62 -0.92 3.59
CA ARG A 473 -27.12 -1.42 4.89
C ARG A 473 -27.80 -0.37 5.75
N CYS A 474 -27.58 0.90 5.46
CA CYS A 474 -28.13 1.99 6.24
C CYS A 474 -28.46 3.22 5.39
N SER A 475 -29.15 4.21 6.01
CA SER A 475 -29.54 5.45 5.32
C SER A 475 -28.37 6.26 4.78
N ALA A 476 -27.17 6.12 5.36
CA ALA A 476 -25.97 6.82 4.83
C ALA A 476 -25.52 6.23 3.49
N ASP A 477 -25.60 4.90 3.33
CA ASP A 477 -25.25 4.22 2.10
C ASP A 477 -26.21 4.64 0.96
N ILE A 478 -27.51 4.77 1.28
CA ILE A 478 -28.51 5.25 0.32
C ILE A 478 -28.25 6.73 -0.04
N ALA A 479 -27.84 7.55 0.92
CA ALA A 479 -27.49 8.95 0.64
C ALA A 479 -26.25 9.03 -0.29
N GLU A 480 -25.29 8.11 -0.18
CA GLU A 480 -24.15 8.00 -1.11
C GLU A 480 -24.62 7.71 -2.54
N GLU A 481 -25.58 6.78 -2.72
CA GLU A 481 -26.15 6.51 -4.04
C GLU A 481 -26.82 7.74 -4.65
N VAL A 482 -27.52 8.51 -3.85
CA VAL A 482 -28.09 9.80 -4.30
C VAL A 482 -26.97 10.78 -4.67
N ALA A 483 -25.92 10.89 -3.84
CA ALA A 483 -24.84 11.85 -4.06
C ALA A 483 -24.06 11.57 -5.36
N ARG A 484 -23.72 10.32 -5.62
CA ARG A 484 -22.89 9.94 -6.78
C ARG A 484 -23.62 10.13 -8.12
N PHE A 485 -24.96 9.94 -8.18
CA PHE A 485 -25.75 10.21 -9.39
C PHE A 485 -26.24 11.66 -9.49
N PHE A 486 -26.40 12.36 -8.38
CA PHE A 486 -26.55 13.81 -8.39
C PHE A 486 -25.29 14.51 -8.90
N GLY A 487 -24.14 13.92 -8.64
CA GLY A 487 -22.80 14.40 -8.96
C GLY A 487 -22.21 15.23 -7.83
N TYR A 488 -21.05 14.80 -7.34
CA TYR A 488 -20.35 15.48 -6.21
C TYR A 488 -20.04 16.95 -6.53
N ASP A 489 -19.74 17.27 -7.79
CA ASP A 489 -19.48 18.64 -8.23
C ASP A 489 -20.70 19.57 -8.15
N ASN A 490 -21.90 18.99 -8.09
CA ASN A 490 -23.17 19.72 -7.95
C ASN A 490 -23.55 19.98 -6.48
N ILE A 491 -22.84 19.35 -5.52
CA ILE A 491 -23.08 19.55 -4.09
C ILE A 491 -22.47 20.90 -3.67
N PRO A 492 -23.28 21.84 -3.12
CA PRO A 492 -22.78 23.16 -2.79
C PRO A 492 -21.80 23.12 -1.63
N THR A 493 -20.70 23.86 -1.78
CA THR A 493 -19.75 24.07 -0.69
C THR A 493 -20.38 24.92 0.40
N THR A 494 -20.41 24.43 1.63
CA THR A 494 -20.96 25.15 2.79
C THR A 494 -19.88 25.36 3.85
N LEU A 495 -20.07 26.40 4.68
CA LEU A 495 -19.24 26.58 5.86
C LEU A 495 -19.67 25.59 6.95
N PRO A 496 -18.72 25.02 7.73
CA PRO A 496 -19.07 24.17 8.84
C PRO A 496 -19.87 24.94 9.90
N HIS A 497 -20.93 24.33 10.41
CA HIS A 497 -21.73 24.83 11.53
C HIS A 497 -21.45 24.01 12.79
N GLY A 498 -21.12 24.66 13.86
CA GLY A 498 -20.92 24.03 15.17
C GLY A 498 -20.75 25.04 16.28
N GLU A 499 -20.89 24.61 17.50
CA GLU A 499 -20.53 25.41 18.65
C GLU A 499 -19.01 25.63 18.66
N ALA A 500 -18.61 26.90 18.78
CA ALA A 500 -17.20 27.21 18.92
C ALA A 500 -16.71 26.76 20.31
N THR A 501 -15.82 25.80 20.33
CA THR A 501 -15.14 25.35 21.54
C THR A 501 -13.74 25.96 21.62
N ALA A 502 -13.33 26.40 22.85
CA ALA A 502 -11.96 26.86 23.06
C ALA A 502 -11.01 25.67 23.03
N GLY A 503 -10.37 25.45 21.90
CA GLY A 503 -9.28 24.46 21.77
C GLY A 503 -8.12 24.86 22.69
N LYS A 504 -7.56 23.90 23.43
CA LYS A 504 -6.37 24.09 24.25
C LYS A 504 -5.35 23.01 23.96
N LYS A 505 -4.10 23.41 23.84
CA LYS A 505 -2.99 22.44 23.87
C LYS A 505 -2.86 21.85 25.25
N SER A 506 -2.55 20.55 25.34
CA SER A 506 -2.17 19.92 26.61
C SER A 506 -0.91 20.58 27.18
N PHE A 507 -0.65 20.40 28.49
CA PHE A 507 0.57 20.91 29.09
C PHE A 507 1.82 20.32 28.43
N ALA A 508 1.81 19.01 28.15
CA ALA A 508 2.91 18.34 27.45
C ALA A 508 3.15 18.93 26.05
N ALA A 509 2.09 19.17 25.26
CA ALA A 509 2.23 19.78 23.94
C ALA A 509 2.81 21.22 24.01
N ARG A 510 2.48 21.96 25.07
CA ARG A 510 3.10 23.29 25.28
C ARG A 510 4.57 23.20 25.66
N VAL A 511 4.98 22.18 26.42
CA VAL A 511 6.38 21.89 26.72
C VAL A 511 7.15 21.55 25.45
N GLU A 512 6.57 20.68 24.60
CA GLU A 512 7.16 20.32 23.30
C GLU A 512 7.32 21.56 22.40
N ASP A 513 6.30 22.44 22.30
CA ASP A 513 6.41 23.70 21.56
C ASP A 513 7.58 24.57 22.04
N VAL A 514 7.76 24.71 23.35
CA VAL A 514 8.89 25.49 23.89
C VAL A 514 10.22 24.85 23.51
N VAL A 515 10.35 23.55 23.66
CA VAL A 515 11.55 22.80 23.35
C VAL A 515 11.91 22.94 21.86
N MET A 516 10.94 22.77 20.97
CA MET A 516 11.13 22.94 19.53
C MET A 516 11.56 24.36 19.20
N ASN A 517 10.82 25.35 19.69
CA ASN A 517 11.12 26.76 19.42
C ASN A 517 12.54 27.15 19.86
N ILE A 518 12.99 26.65 21.02
CA ILE A 518 14.35 26.94 21.50
C ILE A 518 15.41 26.26 20.64
N ALA A 519 15.16 24.98 20.21
CA ALA A 519 16.06 24.30 19.29
C ALA A 519 16.20 25.08 17.96
N GLU A 520 15.08 25.50 17.38
CA GLU A 520 15.03 26.24 16.11
C GLU A 520 15.70 27.61 16.23
N GLN A 521 15.45 28.35 17.32
CA GLN A 521 16.08 29.67 17.59
C GLN A 521 17.60 29.54 17.75
N ASN A 522 18.10 28.38 18.17
CA ASN A 522 19.52 28.08 18.27
C ASN A 522 20.09 27.41 16.99
N GLY A 523 19.32 27.44 15.88
CA GLY A 523 19.77 27.02 14.56
C GLY A 523 19.70 25.50 14.34
N PHE A 524 18.94 24.75 15.12
CA PHE A 524 18.67 23.35 14.86
C PHE A 524 17.53 23.19 13.86
N CYS A 525 17.66 22.22 12.97
CA CYS A 525 16.61 21.80 12.06
C CYS A 525 15.91 20.55 12.59
N GLY A 526 14.57 20.53 12.54
CA GLY A 526 13.78 19.39 12.95
C GLY A 526 13.92 18.22 11.97
N GLY A 527 14.10 17.02 12.50
CA GLY A 527 14.16 15.77 11.76
C GLY A 527 13.10 14.78 12.25
N MET A 528 12.70 13.86 11.37
CA MET A 528 11.90 12.69 11.72
C MET A 528 12.64 11.44 11.24
N CYS A 529 13.13 10.65 12.20
CA CYS A 529 13.82 9.41 11.92
C CYS A 529 12.88 8.20 12.09
N TYR A 530 13.22 7.08 11.46
CA TYR A 530 12.47 5.86 11.64
C TYR A 530 12.54 5.37 13.09
N SER A 531 11.42 4.81 13.57
CA SER A 531 11.36 4.09 14.84
C SER A 531 11.85 2.63 14.73
N PHE A 532 12.14 2.19 13.53
CA PHE A 532 12.66 0.86 13.20
C PHE A 532 14.14 0.92 12.94
N GLU A 533 14.88 -0.05 13.48
CA GLU A 533 16.33 -0.08 13.39
C GLU A 533 16.87 -1.50 13.14
N SER A 534 18.14 -1.57 12.79
CA SER A 534 18.90 -2.83 12.80
C SER A 534 19.40 -3.16 14.21
N PRO A 535 19.42 -4.42 14.64
CA PRO A 535 20.12 -4.82 15.88
C PRO A 535 21.59 -4.40 15.94
N LYS A 536 22.24 -4.18 14.79
CA LYS A 536 23.62 -3.70 14.67
C LYS A 536 23.84 -2.31 15.29
N VAL A 537 22.78 -1.56 15.54
CA VAL A 537 22.86 -0.22 16.16
C VAL A 537 23.51 -0.27 17.53
N PHE A 538 23.27 -1.32 18.28
CA PHE A 538 23.83 -1.48 19.63
C PHE A 538 25.35 -1.61 19.63
N ASP A 539 25.90 -2.33 18.64
CA ASP A 539 27.35 -2.44 18.46
C ASP A 539 27.95 -1.13 17.96
N LYS A 540 27.27 -0.45 17.03
CA LYS A 540 27.69 0.89 16.57
C LYS A 540 27.78 1.90 17.71
N LEU A 541 26.89 1.81 18.69
CA LEU A 541 26.84 2.66 19.88
C LEU A 541 27.70 2.12 21.05
N LEU A 542 28.49 1.07 20.84
CA LEU A 542 29.37 0.45 21.82
C LEU A 542 28.66 -0.04 23.11
N LEU A 543 27.39 -0.40 23.00
CA LEU A 543 26.64 -0.95 24.13
C LEU A 543 27.14 -2.38 24.43
N ALA A 544 27.37 -2.67 25.72
CA ALA A 544 27.79 -4.00 26.17
C ALA A 544 26.72 -5.07 25.82
N ASP A 545 27.14 -6.34 25.65
CA ASP A 545 26.22 -7.43 25.27
C ASP A 545 25.05 -7.62 26.24
N ASN A 546 25.27 -7.30 27.51
CA ASN A 546 24.29 -7.39 28.58
C ASN A 546 23.54 -6.07 28.87
N ASP A 547 23.71 -5.05 28.04
CA ASP A 547 23.02 -3.77 28.22
C ASP A 547 21.49 -3.96 28.06
N PRO A 548 20.68 -3.46 29.01
CA PRO A 548 19.23 -3.56 28.94
C PRO A 548 18.62 -2.96 27.67
N LEU A 549 19.25 -1.97 27.05
CA LEU A 549 18.80 -1.34 25.81
C LEU A 549 18.84 -2.29 24.61
N ARG A 550 19.61 -3.41 24.69
CA ARG A 550 19.60 -4.46 23.66
C ARG A 550 18.33 -5.32 23.67
N GLN A 551 17.52 -5.22 24.72
CA GLN A 551 16.22 -5.90 24.78
C GLN A 551 15.21 -5.14 23.96
N ALA A 552 15.24 -5.31 22.64
CA ALA A 552 14.37 -4.62 21.71
C ALA A 552 13.22 -5.52 21.22
N ILE A 553 12.12 -4.91 20.87
CA ILE A 553 10.95 -5.57 20.26
C ILE A 553 11.31 -5.93 18.83
N VAL A 554 11.18 -7.21 18.47
CA VAL A 554 11.41 -7.71 17.12
C VAL A 554 10.11 -7.59 16.31
N ILE A 555 10.21 -7.05 15.10
CA ILE A 555 9.09 -6.88 14.18
C ILE A 555 8.83 -8.22 13.46
N ALA A 556 7.60 -8.69 13.44
CA ALA A 556 7.23 -9.99 12.89
C ALA A 556 7.43 -10.08 11.35
N ASN A 557 7.23 -8.97 10.63
CA ASN A 557 7.33 -8.89 9.18
C ASN A 557 8.12 -7.64 8.75
N PRO A 558 9.44 -7.57 9.07
CA PRO A 558 10.23 -6.37 8.78
C PRO A 558 10.47 -6.20 7.27
N LEU A 559 10.71 -4.97 6.84
CA LEU A 559 11.13 -4.64 5.47
C LEU A 559 12.53 -5.20 5.13
N GLY A 560 13.30 -5.58 6.15
CA GLY A 560 14.64 -6.12 6.05
C GLY A 560 15.33 -6.07 7.41
N GLU A 561 16.56 -6.60 7.51
CA GLU A 561 17.34 -6.62 8.77
C GLU A 561 17.53 -5.19 9.33
N ASP A 562 17.70 -4.20 8.45
CA ASP A 562 17.95 -2.81 8.84
C ASP A 562 16.74 -2.13 9.52
N TYR A 563 15.56 -2.77 9.49
CA TYR A 563 14.30 -2.27 10.06
C TYR A 563 13.60 -3.36 10.90
N SER A 564 14.39 -4.23 11.56
CA SER A 564 13.84 -5.46 12.17
C SER A 564 13.49 -5.33 13.65
N ILE A 565 13.89 -4.25 14.31
CA ILE A 565 13.56 -3.99 15.71
C ILE A 565 13.00 -2.59 15.92
N MET A 566 12.24 -2.41 17.02
CA MET A 566 11.85 -1.08 17.49
C MET A 566 13.00 -0.44 18.28
N ARG A 567 13.28 0.86 18.04
CA ARG A 567 14.37 1.58 18.73
C ARG A 567 14.14 1.66 20.24
N THR A 568 15.16 1.34 21.02
CA THR A 568 15.21 1.50 22.48
C THR A 568 16.02 2.71 22.91
N ILE A 569 16.79 3.29 21.99
CA ILE A 569 17.59 4.50 22.17
C ILE A 569 17.38 5.43 20.97
N GLU A 570 17.39 6.71 21.19
CA GLU A 570 17.02 7.75 20.22
C GLU A 570 18.17 8.18 19.27
N LEU A 571 19.43 7.77 19.55
CA LEU A 571 20.61 8.38 18.92
C LEU A 571 20.86 7.97 17.47
N ASN A 572 20.55 6.74 17.10
CA ASN A 572 20.89 6.21 15.78
C ASN A 572 20.38 7.06 14.62
N GLY A 573 19.11 7.48 14.69
CA GLY A 573 18.50 8.32 13.64
C GLY A 573 19.23 9.64 13.43
N ILE A 574 19.53 10.35 14.52
CA ILE A 574 20.26 11.63 14.49
C ILE A 574 21.68 11.42 14.00
N LEU A 575 22.42 10.40 14.52
CA LEU A 575 23.79 10.12 14.08
C LEU A 575 23.85 9.74 12.60
N THR A 576 22.91 8.94 12.11
CA THR A 576 22.79 8.60 10.69
C THR A 576 22.54 9.85 9.84
N SER A 577 21.67 10.75 10.31
CA SER A 577 21.36 12.00 9.62
C SER A 577 22.55 12.97 9.61
N LEU A 578 23.29 13.07 10.71
CA LEU A 578 24.53 13.84 10.77
C LEU A 578 25.58 13.26 9.82
N ALA A 579 25.76 11.94 9.81
CA ALA A 579 26.67 11.25 8.89
C ALA A 579 26.32 11.47 7.42
N GLY A 580 25.05 11.39 7.06
CA GLY A 580 24.56 11.70 5.72
C GLY A 580 24.93 13.14 5.31
N ASN A 581 24.70 14.10 6.19
CA ASN A 581 25.08 15.50 5.95
C ASN A 581 26.61 15.69 5.83
N TYR A 582 27.37 15.01 6.68
CA TYR A 582 28.83 15.03 6.64
C TYR A 582 29.34 14.50 5.29
N ASN A 583 28.82 13.38 4.82
CA ASN A 583 29.18 12.79 3.54
C ASN A 583 28.79 13.67 2.34
N HIS A 584 27.75 14.47 2.47
CA HIS A 584 27.37 15.52 1.51
C HIS A 584 28.21 16.82 1.67
N ARG A 585 29.22 16.81 2.53
CA ARG A 585 30.15 17.92 2.77
C ARG A 585 29.51 19.19 3.34
N ASN A 586 28.39 19.07 4.04
CA ASN A 586 27.83 20.15 4.83
C ASN A 586 28.79 20.41 6.01
N LYS A 587 29.17 21.70 6.23
CA LYS A 587 30.24 22.02 7.19
C LYS A 587 29.74 22.12 8.63
N ASN A 588 28.59 22.75 8.83
CA ASN A 588 28.00 23.00 10.15
C ASN A 588 26.56 22.47 10.12
N VAL A 589 26.27 21.51 10.98
CA VAL A 589 24.93 20.85 11.02
C VAL A 589 24.45 20.77 12.45
N ARG A 590 23.19 21.13 12.66
CA ARG A 590 22.47 21.04 13.94
C ARG A 590 21.11 20.46 13.69
N LEU A 591 20.82 19.29 14.26
CA LEU A 591 19.57 18.56 14.07
C LEU A 591 18.94 18.26 15.42
N TYR A 592 17.61 18.32 15.48
CA TYR A 592 16.86 17.79 16.62
C TYR A 592 15.73 16.87 16.16
N GLU A 593 15.34 15.95 17.02
CA GLU A 593 14.16 15.09 16.85
C GLU A 593 13.39 15.00 18.17
N ILE A 594 12.06 15.06 18.10
CA ILE A 594 11.18 14.60 19.17
C ILE A 594 10.53 13.31 18.69
N GLY A 595 10.92 12.18 19.28
CA GLY A 595 10.45 10.86 18.87
C GLY A 595 10.30 9.90 20.06
N ASN A 596 9.57 8.81 19.85
CA ASN A 596 9.41 7.79 20.89
C ASN A 596 10.54 6.75 20.83
N VAL A 597 10.95 6.24 21.99
CA VAL A 597 11.63 4.96 22.16
C VAL A 597 10.65 3.96 22.75
N TYR A 598 10.90 2.66 22.53
CA TYR A 598 9.96 1.59 22.87
C TYR A 598 10.65 0.61 23.80
N LEU A 599 10.36 0.71 25.10
CA LEU A 599 11.01 -0.09 26.14
C LEU A 599 10.08 -1.24 26.55
N PRO A 600 10.40 -2.50 26.19
CA PRO A 600 9.58 -3.64 26.56
C PRO A 600 9.67 -3.87 28.07
N LYS A 601 8.55 -4.16 28.72
CA LYS A 601 8.50 -4.58 30.11
C LYS A 601 8.87 -6.05 30.28
N ALA A 602 8.59 -6.86 29.27
CA ALA A 602 8.97 -8.27 29.16
C ALA A 602 9.06 -8.69 27.70
N LEU A 603 9.87 -9.67 27.38
CA LEU A 603 9.94 -10.33 26.07
C LEU A 603 9.75 -11.84 26.22
N PRO A 604 8.88 -12.49 25.40
CA PRO A 604 8.00 -11.90 24.41
C PRO A 604 6.97 -10.96 25.02
N LEU A 605 6.47 -9.99 24.24
CA LEU A 605 5.51 -9.00 24.71
C LEU A 605 4.20 -9.66 25.20
N THR A 606 3.78 -9.29 26.42
CA THR A 606 2.48 -9.65 27.01
C THR A 606 1.56 -8.44 27.19
N GLU A 607 2.13 -7.24 27.10
CA GLU A 607 1.45 -5.94 27.17
C GLU A 607 2.20 -4.92 26.30
N LEU A 608 1.62 -3.76 26.09
CA LEU A 608 2.25 -2.69 25.33
C LEU A 608 3.53 -2.20 26.04
N PRO A 609 4.58 -1.86 25.25
CA PRO A 609 5.83 -1.33 25.82
C PRO A 609 5.63 0.05 26.47
N ASP A 610 6.60 0.50 27.25
CA ASP A 610 6.70 1.89 27.66
C ASP A 610 7.17 2.73 26.46
N GLU A 611 6.27 3.50 25.89
CA GLU A 611 6.55 4.43 24.79
C GLU A 611 6.95 5.78 25.36
N ARG A 612 8.25 6.02 25.47
CA ARG A 612 8.77 7.26 26.07
C ARG A 612 9.21 8.24 25.01
N LYS A 613 8.65 9.44 25.08
CA LYS A 613 9.02 10.54 24.20
C LYS A 613 10.37 11.13 24.62
N ARG A 614 11.28 11.23 23.65
CA ARG A 614 12.65 11.76 23.80
C ARG A 614 12.84 12.98 22.90
N LEU A 615 13.56 13.97 23.40
CA LEU A 615 14.20 14.97 22.58
C LEU A 615 15.64 14.55 22.37
N THR A 616 16.07 14.47 21.13
CA THR A 616 17.47 14.25 20.75
C THR A 616 17.99 15.47 20.03
N LEU A 617 19.13 15.96 20.44
CA LEU A 617 19.89 17.01 19.77
C LEU A 617 21.20 16.44 19.25
N GLY A 618 21.62 16.80 18.05
CA GLY A 618 22.91 16.41 17.52
C GLY A 618 23.51 17.51 16.66
N MET A 619 24.82 17.73 16.75
CA MET A 619 25.52 18.72 15.97
C MET A 619 26.98 18.42 15.73
N TYR A 620 27.54 18.95 14.67
CA TYR A 620 28.96 18.97 14.36
C TYR A 620 29.36 20.25 13.60
N GLY A 621 30.66 20.51 13.52
CA GLY A 621 31.23 21.68 12.84
C GLY A 621 31.74 22.71 13.84
N GLU A 622 31.38 23.99 13.65
CA GLU A 622 31.71 25.05 14.60
C GLU A 622 30.85 24.98 15.86
N CYS A 623 31.18 24.03 16.73
CA CYS A 623 30.44 23.80 17.97
C CYS A 623 31.30 23.06 19.02
N ASP A 624 30.85 23.13 20.27
CA ASP A 624 31.47 22.46 21.40
C ASP A 624 30.44 21.98 22.43
N PHE A 625 30.90 21.33 23.47
CA PHE A 625 30.05 20.85 24.57
C PHE A 625 29.26 21.97 25.22
N PHE A 626 29.90 23.14 25.46
CA PHE A 626 29.26 24.25 26.17
C PHE A 626 28.19 24.95 25.35
N MET A 627 28.36 24.97 24.04
CA MET A 627 27.32 25.48 23.14
C MET A 627 26.04 24.61 23.25
N LEU A 628 26.17 23.29 23.19
CA LEU A 628 25.01 22.38 23.34
C LEU A 628 24.41 22.49 24.75
N LYS A 629 25.26 22.58 25.76
CA LYS A 629 24.84 22.78 27.16
C LYS A 629 24.02 24.07 27.32
N GLY A 630 24.47 25.18 26.71
CA GLY A 630 23.77 26.47 26.76
C GLY A 630 22.38 26.41 26.14
N VAL A 631 22.20 25.64 25.03
CA VAL A 631 20.88 25.41 24.43
C VAL A 631 19.95 24.68 25.40
N LEU A 632 20.44 23.64 26.09
CA LEU A 632 19.65 22.94 27.11
C LEU A 632 19.34 23.84 28.33
N GLU A 633 20.29 24.63 28.79
CA GLU A 633 20.08 25.57 29.90
C GLU A 633 18.98 26.58 29.55
N GLU A 634 18.97 27.11 28.32
CA GLU A 634 17.90 27.98 27.86
C GLU A 634 16.56 27.27 27.80
N MET A 635 16.50 26.02 27.30
CA MET A 635 15.29 25.21 27.29
C MET A 635 14.74 25.04 28.71
N PHE A 636 15.58 24.66 29.65
CA PHE A 636 15.17 24.44 31.05
C PHE A 636 14.73 25.76 31.72
N LEU A 637 15.42 26.87 31.46
CA LEU A 637 15.00 28.19 31.94
C LEU A 637 13.60 28.54 31.44
N LYS A 638 13.34 28.39 30.14
CA LYS A 638 12.00 28.66 29.56
C LYS A 638 10.92 27.72 30.07
N LEU A 639 11.28 26.52 30.49
CA LEU A 639 10.38 25.57 31.13
C LEU A 639 10.18 25.79 32.64
N GLY A 640 10.83 26.84 33.23
CA GLY A 640 10.70 27.18 34.66
C GLY A 640 11.48 26.24 35.57
N LEU A 641 12.54 25.66 35.05
CA LEU A 641 13.41 24.70 35.75
C LEU A 641 14.74 25.31 36.21
N ASP A 642 14.88 26.64 36.12
CA ASP A 642 16.09 27.33 36.59
C ASP A 642 16.39 26.98 38.05
N GLY A 643 17.69 26.66 38.31
CA GLY A 643 18.15 26.21 39.59
C GLY A 643 17.68 24.81 40.03
N LYS A 644 16.98 24.07 39.20
CA LYS A 644 16.52 22.71 39.46
C LYS A 644 17.23 21.66 38.59
N VAL A 645 18.15 22.06 37.75
CA VAL A 645 18.89 21.20 36.82
C VAL A 645 20.31 21.03 37.27
N ASP A 646 20.75 19.80 37.37
CA ASP A 646 22.13 19.42 37.67
C ASP A 646 22.74 18.67 36.49
N PHE A 647 23.97 19.06 36.10
CA PHE A 647 24.78 18.34 35.12
C PHE A 647 25.92 17.64 35.87
N GLU A 648 25.82 16.31 36.00
CA GLU A 648 26.79 15.52 36.75
C GLU A 648 27.78 14.85 35.75
N PRO A 649 29.09 15.12 35.88
CA PRO A 649 30.10 14.42 35.08
C PRO A 649 29.99 12.91 35.26
N SER A 650 30.07 12.19 34.13
CA SER A 650 29.86 10.73 34.10
C SER A 650 30.80 10.06 33.11
N GLN A 651 30.91 8.75 33.20
CA GLN A 651 31.52 7.85 32.21
C GLN A 651 30.62 6.69 31.88
N GLU A 652 29.33 6.79 32.22
CA GLU A 652 28.40 5.66 32.12
C GLU A 652 27.90 5.42 30.71
N LYS A 653 27.97 6.41 29.84
CA LYS A 653 27.45 6.28 28.47
C LYS A 653 28.57 5.89 27.50
N PRO A 654 28.66 4.62 27.08
CA PRO A 654 29.79 4.14 26.25
C PRO A 654 29.84 4.80 24.86
N PHE A 655 28.70 5.28 24.34
CA PHE A 655 28.63 5.99 23.10
C PHE A 655 29.10 7.46 23.16
N LEU A 656 29.46 7.95 24.34
CA LEU A 656 30.01 9.28 24.56
C LEU A 656 31.50 9.23 24.98
N HIS A 657 32.21 10.29 24.66
CA HIS A 657 33.62 10.43 25.06
C HIS A 657 33.76 10.40 26.60
N PRO A 658 34.62 9.54 27.18
CA PRO A 658 34.67 9.31 28.62
C PRO A 658 35.01 10.56 29.46
N GLY A 659 35.74 11.50 28.90
CA GLY A 659 36.11 12.77 29.57
C GLY A 659 35.23 13.96 29.24
N ARG A 660 34.19 13.82 28.37
CA ARG A 660 33.38 14.93 27.88
C ARG A 660 31.89 14.53 27.81
N GLN A 661 31.36 14.06 28.96
CA GLN A 661 29.95 13.67 29.08
C GLN A 661 29.41 14.03 30.46
N ALA A 662 28.13 14.24 30.55
CA ALA A 662 27.41 14.45 31.79
C ALA A 662 26.02 13.82 31.75
N LEU A 663 25.54 13.35 32.89
CA LEU A 663 24.15 13.01 33.14
C LEU A 663 23.38 14.27 33.53
N ILE A 664 22.11 14.32 33.16
CA ILE A 664 21.24 15.46 33.44
C ILE A 664 20.14 15.03 34.41
N TYR A 665 20.01 15.76 35.50
CA TYR A 665 18.99 15.56 36.50
C TYR A 665 18.10 16.79 36.59
N VAL A 666 16.80 16.61 36.69
CA VAL A 666 15.81 17.68 36.85
C VAL A 666 15.03 17.44 38.14
N GLY A 667 15.21 18.31 39.13
CA GLY A 667 14.60 18.13 40.43
C GLY A 667 15.00 16.82 41.09
N GLY A 668 16.26 16.36 40.88
CA GLY A 668 16.80 15.12 41.40
C GLY A 668 16.41 13.85 40.62
N ALA A 669 15.56 13.94 39.61
CA ALA A 669 15.22 12.80 38.75
C ALA A 669 16.09 12.79 37.49
N TYR A 670 16.58 11.59 37.08
CA TYR A 670 17.32 11.46 35.84
C TYR A 670 16.46 11.84 34.64
N ALA A 671 16.96 12.81 33.87
CA ALA A 671 16.26 13.38 32.73
C ALA A 671 16.98 13.21 31.41
N GLY A 672 18.25 12.73 31.40
CA GLY A 672 18.96 12.54 30.15
C GLY A 672 20.47 12.63 30.27
N PHE A 673 21.10 12.84 29.12
CA PHE A 673 22.55 12.94 28.99
C PHE A 673 22.93 14.00 27.94
N ILE A 674 24.20 14.45 28.04
CA ILE A 674 24.86 15.34 27.10
C ILE A 674 26.31 14.93 26.95
N GLY A 675 26.88 15.03 25.75
CA GLY A 675 28.32 14.76 25.58
C GLY A 675 28.82 14.87 24.17
N GLN A 676 30.15 14.80 24.03
CA GLN A 676 30.79 14.53 22.75
C GLN A 676 30.55 13.07 22.39
N VAL A 677 30.24 12.76 21.17
CA VAL A 677 30.14 11.39 20.66
C VAL A 677 31.51 10.71 20.75
N HIS A 678 31.52 9.46 21.14
CA HIS A 678 32.77 8.69 21.22
C HIS A 678 33.44 8.63 19.84
N PRO A 679 34.78 8.83 19.70
CA PRO A 679 35.43 8.81 18.38
C PRO A 679 35.13 7.53 17.58
N GLU A 680 35.16 6.37 18.22
CA GLU A 680 34.83 5.09 17.58
C GLU A 680 33.36 5.01 17.11
N VAL A 681 32.45 5.61 17.85
CA VAL A 681 31.06 5.75 17.39
C VAL A 681 30.99 6.65 16.16
N CYS A 682 31.72 7.76 16.14
CA CYS A 682 31.80 8.59 14.92
C CYS A 682 32.34 7.78 13.73
N GLU A 683 33.36 6.95 13.92
CA GLU A 683 33.91 6.06 12.88
C GLU A 683 32.88 5.02 12.43
N ASN A 684 32.11 4.41 13.34
CA ASN A 684 31.04 3.46 13.03
C ASN A 684 29.89 4.07 12.20
N TYR A 685 29.76 5.40 12.20
CA TYR A 685 28.84 6.16 11.35
C TYR A 685 29.55 6.88 10.18
N ASP A 686 30.79 6.53 9.85
CA ASP A 686 31.57 7.15 8.77
C ASP A 686 31.78 8.68 8.90
N MET A 687 31.85 9.17 10.12
CA MET A 687 32.15 10.58 10.42
C MET A 687 33.56 10.72 10.99
N LYS A 688 34.36 11.59 10.36
CA LYS A 688 35.74 11.91 10.81
C LYS A 688 35.81 13.29 11.45
N CYS A 689 34.78 13.67 12.21
CA CYS A 689 34.71 14.94 12.91
C CYS A 689 34.18 14.75 14.34
N GLU A 690 34.45 15.71 15.19
CA GLU A 690 33.83 15.75 16.53
C GLU A 690 32.32 16.07 16.35
N ALA A 691 31.49 15.32 17.05
CA ALA A 691 30.04 15.54 17.10
C ALA A 691 29.59 15.58 18.58
N TYR A 692 28.58 16.35 18.84
CA TYR A 692 28.00 16.53 20.18
C TYR A 692 26.53 16.17 20.15
N VAL A 693 26.07 15.42 21.16
CA VAL A 693 24.68 14.98 21.25
C VAL A 693 24.12 15.15 22.65
N ALA A 694 22.81 15.31 22.74
CA ALA A 694 22.07 15.26 23.97
C ALA A 694 20.77 14.47 23.76
N GLY A 695 20.39 13.66 24.74
CA GLY A 695 19.12 12.95 24.79
C GLY A 695 18.36 13.32 26.07
N ILE A 696 17.12 13.77 25.95
CA ILE A 696 16.30 14.27 27.05
C ILE A 696 14.99 13.48 27.14
N ASP A 697 14.68 12.98 28.34
CA ASP A 697 13.41 12.36 28.67
C ASP A 697 12.32 13.42 28.88
N LEU A 698 11.51 13.69 27.86
CA LEU A 698 10.49 14.73 27.91
C LEU A 698 9.40 14.48 28.96
N PRO A 699 8.93 13.24 29.24
CA PRO A 699 8.01 13.00 30.35
C PRO A 699 8.54 13.48 31.71
N THR A 700 9.79 13.16 32.04
CA THR A 700 10.44 13.60 33.29
C THR A 700 10.56 15.13 33.37
N VAL A 701 10.95 15.76 32.27
CA VAL A 701 11.03 17.24 32.20
C VAL A 701 9.64 17.86 32.33
N THR A 702 8.66 17.31 31.63
CA THR A 702 7.27 17.81 31.64
C THR A 702 6.64 17.77 33.03
N GLU A 703 6.91 16.70 33.79
CA GLU A 703 6.41 16.58 35.16
C GLU A 703 6.88 17.69 36.08
N LYS A 704 8.11 18.18 35.88
CA LYS A 704 8.75 19.19 36.72
C LYS A 704 8.61 20.60 36.17
N ALA A 705 8.26 20.77 34.88
CA ALA A 705 8.15 22.06 34.22
C ALA A 705 6.99 22.91 34.75
N THR A 706 7.13 24.22 34.63
CA THR A 706 6.06 25.18 34.98
C THR A 706 6.13 26.40 34.08
N PHE A 707 4.96 26.89 33.68
CA PHE A 707 4.80 28.19 33.01
C PHE A 707 4.31 29.27 33.94
N ASP A 708 4.19 28.98 35.24
CA ASP A 708 3.86 29.97 36.24
C ASP A 708 5.05 30.92 36.47
N ARG A 709 4.82 32.20 36.20
CA ARG A 709 5.84 33.25 36.34
C ARG A 709 5.31 34.30 37.27
N ARG A 710 6.06 34.60 38.34
CA ARG A 710 5.72 35.63 39.30
C ARG A 710 6.63 36.81 39.12
N TYR A 711 6.05 37.99 39.09
CA TYR A 711 6.84 39.20 39.07
C TYR A 711 7.45 39.46 40.46
N GLU A 712 8.76 39.65 40.48
CA GLU A 712 9.48 40.15 41.65
C GLU A 712 9.82 41.63 41.44
N GLY A 713 9.51 42.46 42.43
CA GLY A 713 9.75 43.88 42.34
C GLY A 713 11.22 44.24 42.21
N VAL A 714 11.50 45.34 41.52
CA VAL A 714 12.87 45.85 41.40
C VAL A 714 13.45 46.08 42.78
N ALA A 715 14.66 45.62 43.00
CA ALA A 715 15.34 45.76 44.31
C ALA A 715 15.52 47.22 44.67
N LYS A 716 15.13 47.59 45.90
CA LYS A 716 15.20 48.99 46.42
C LYS A 716 16.63 49.34 46.86
N TYR A 717 17.44 48.41 47.24
CA TYR A 717 18.76 48.63 47.76
C TYR A 717 19.84 48.15 46.75
N PRO A 718 21.01 48.88 46.74
CA PRO A 718 22.08 48.54 45.79
C PRO A 718 22.73 47.22 46.09
N ALA A 719 23.18 46.53 45.04
CA ALA A 719 24.02 45.35 45.16
C ALA A 719 25.45 45.65 45.55
N VAL A 720 26.15 44.71 46.13
CA VAL A 720 27.57 44.71 46.35
C VAL A 720 28.20 43.59 45.56
N ASN A 721 29.10 43.92 44.63
CA ASN A 721 29.76 42.94 43.79
C ASN A 721 31.14 42.55 44.41
N ARG A 722 31.52 41.30 44.20
CA ARG A 722 32.86 40.79 44.56
C ARG A 722 33.31 39.84 43.49
N ASP A 723 34.45 40.14 42.90
CA ASP A 723 35.12 39.26 41.94
C ASP A 723 36.12 38.38 42.64
N LEU A 724 36.11 37.11 42.37
CA LEU A 724 37.04 36.11 42.89
C LEU A 724 37.77 35.44 41.74
N SER A 725 39.10 35.58 41.73
CA SER A 725 39.93 34.82 40.82
C SER A 725 40.52 33.62 41.59
N LEU A 726 40.19 32.41 41.15
CA LEU A 726 40.52 31.17 41.87
C LEU A 726 41.44 30.31 41.02
N VAL A 727 42.48 29.74 41.63
CA VAL A 727 43.38 28.78 41.01
C VAL A 727 43.08 27.40 41.54
N MET A 728 42.96 26.44 40.65
CA MET A 728 42.64 25.05 40.99
C MET A 728 43.23 24.08 39.96
N LYS A 729 43.31 22.79 40.32
CA LYS A 729 43.64 21.73 39.34
C LYS A 729 42.62 21.67 38.23
N LYS A 730 43.06 21.27 37.03
CA LYS A 730 42.21 21.18 35.85
C LYS A 730 41.03 20.21 35.99
N ASP A 731 41.21 19.18 36.81
CA ASP A 731 40.20 18.15 37.08
C ASP A 731 39.10 18.59 38.05
N VAL A 732 39.25 19.73 38.74
CA VAL A 732 38.19 20.28 39.60
C VAL A 732 37.11 20.93 38.74
N PHE A 733 35.86 20.48 38.90
CA PHE A 733 34.73 20.99 38.16
C PHE A 733 34.23 22.36 38.70
N VAL A 734 34.02 23.31 37.79
CA VAL A 734 33.52 24.65 38.11
C VAL A 734 32.18 24.62 38.84
N GLY A 735 31.26 23.71 38.45
CA GLY A 735 29.94 23.55 39.08
C GLY A 735 30.02 23.15 40.55
N SER A 736 31.09 22.45 40.99
CA SER A 736 31.28 22.11 42.40
C SER A 736 31.62 23.36 43.22
N LEU A 737 32.34 24.34 42.64
CA LEU A 737 32.62 25.61 43.28
C LEU A 737 31.37 26.46 43.42
N GLU A 738 30.58 26.56 42.35
CA GLU A 738 29.31 27.28 42.37
C GLU A 738 28.37 26.75 43.43
N LYS A 739 28.31 25.41 43.61
CA LYS A 739 27.49 24.78 44.65
C LYS A 739 27.92 25.18 46.03
N VAL A 740 29.22 25.19 46.30
CA VAL A 740 29.79 25.65 47.57
C VAL A 740 29.52 27.14 47.77
N MET A 741 29.71 27.97 46.73
CA MET A 741 29.44 29.42 46.80
C MET A 741 27.96 29.70 47.11
N LYS A 742 27.01 29.01 46.45
CA LYS A 742 25.60 29.12 46.71
C LYS A 742 25.24 28.74 48.15
N GLU A 743 25.79 27.61 48.63
CA GLU A 743 25.53 27.12 49.99
C GLU A 743 26.04 28.08 51.08
N LYS A 744 27.29 28.54 50.92
CA LYS A 744 27.93 29.41 51.94
C LYS A 744 27.56 30.88 51.78
N GLY A 745 27.24 31.32 50.59
CA GLY A 745 26.75 32.65 50.30
C GLY A 745 25.36 32.96 50.89
N GLY A 746 24.54 31.92 51.02
CA GLY A 746 23.22 31.94 51.61
C GLY A 746 22.26 32.94 50.92
N LYS A 747 21.29 33.45 51.69
CA LYS A 747 20.21 34.30 51.15
C LYS A 747 20.66 35.68 50.64
N LEU A 748 21.85 36.14 50.99
CA LEU A 748 22.35 37.45 50.53
C LEU A 748 23.09 37.34 49.20
N LEU A 749 23.49 36.15 48.76
CA LEU A 749 24.08 35.93 47.46
C LEU A 749 22.99 35.80 46.40
N GLU A 750 22.84 36.87 45.61
CA GLU A 750 21.80 36.99 44.58
C GLU A 750 22.17 36.20 43.31
N SER A 751 23.42 36.36 42.83
CA SER A 751 23.90 35.65 41.67
C SER A 751 25.39 35.34 41.68
N ILE A 752 25.79 34.31 40.92
CA ILE A 752 27.14 33.93 40.66
C ILE A 752 27.32 33.88 39.15
N GLN A 753 28.30 34.53 38.62
CA GLN A 753 28.62 34.53 37.21
C GLN A 753 30.10 34.17 36.99
N LEU A 754 30.36 33.06 36.31
CA LEU A 754 31.66 32.76 35.76
C LEU A 754 31.88 33.67 34.54
N PHE A 755 32.96 34.45 34.49
CA PHE A 755 33.24 35.37 33.41
C PHE A 755 34.59 35.15 32.73
N ASP A 756 35.53 34.42 33.35
CA ASP A 756 36.81 34.09 32.74
C ASP A 756 37.33 32.72 33.16
N VAL A 757 37.96 32.01 32.24
CA VAL A 757 38.72 30.77 32.47
C VAL A 757 40.05 30.90 31.76
N TYR A 758 41.14 30.94 32.52
CA TYR A 758 42.48 31.13 31.98
C TYR A 758 43.38 29.90 32.24
N GLU A 759 43.96 29.39 31.15
CA GLU A 759 44.92 28.31 31.11
C GLU A 759 46.14 28.78 30.29
N GLY A 760 47.10 29.47 30.90
CA GLY A 760 48.24 30.03 30.19
C GLY A 760 49.49 30.06 30.99
N SER A 761 50.55 30.66 30.44
CA SER A 761 51.92 30.67 30.99
C SER A 761 52.08 31.28 32.39
N GLN A 762 51.04 31.96 32.91
CA GLN A 762 51.02 32.53 34.25
C GLN A 762 50.46 31.59 35.32
N ILE A 763 50.00 30.41 34.93
CA ILE A 763 49.42 29.40 35.82
C ILE A 763 50.28 28.13 35.70
N GLU A 764 50.50 27.45 36.80
CA GLU A 764 51.26 26.18 36.87
C GLU A 764 50.63 25.12 35.94
N GLU A 765 51.46 24.31 35.29
CA GLU A 765 51.01 23.26 34.43
C GLU A 765 50.13 22.25 35.22
N GLY A 766 48.98 21.88 34.71
CA GLY A 766 47.97 21.08 35.41
C GLY A 766 46.96 21.88 36.24
N TYR A 767 47.11 23.20 36.29
CA TYR A 767 46.14 24.10 36.93
C TYR A 767 45.43 25.01 35.93
N LYS A 768 44.29 25.58 36.38
CA LYS A 768 43.50 26.62 35.69
C LYS A 768 43.13 27.73 36.67
N SER A 769 42.94 28.93 36.16
CA SER A 769 42.36 30.04 36.91
C SER A 769 40.91 30.26 36.41
N VAL A 770 39.98 30.40 37.31
CA VAL A 770 38.58 30.75 37.02
C VAL A 770 38.19 31.98 37.78
N ALA A 771 37.49 32.89 37.08
CA ALA A 771 37.06 34.16 37.68
C ALA A 771 35.52 34.23 37.77
N PHE A 772 35.04 34.42 39.01
CA PHE A 772 33.62 34.57 39.31
C PHE A 772 33.31 35.99 39.77
N SER A 773 32.16 36.53 39.31
CA SER A 773 31.54 37.73 39.89
C SER A 773 30.38 37.29 40.79
N LEU A 774 30.43 37.63 42.06
CA LEU A 774 29.43 37.36 43.06
C LEU A 774 28.66 38.60 43.35
N VAL A 775 27.35 38.58 43.24
CA VAL A 775 26.44 39.70 43.49
C VAL A 775 25.72 39.45 44.82
N PHE A 776 25.89 40.36 45.78
CA PHE A 776 25.22 40.26 47.08
C PHE A 776 24.20 41.38 47.19
N ARG A 777 23.01 41.07 47.70
CA ARG A 777 21.93 42.02 47.92
C ARG A 777 21.02 41.60 49.05
N SER A 778 20.44 42.58 49.72
CA SER A 778 19.31 42.39 50.65
C SER A 778 18.08 43.11 50.14
N PRO A 779 16.85 42.52 50.19
CA PRO A 779 15.62 43.19 49.87
C PRO A 779 15.19 44.24 50.93
N GLU A 780 15.80 44.16 52.12
CA GLU A 780 15.35 44.95 53.28
C GLU A 780 16.26 46.13 53.62
N ARG A 781 17.55 46.09 53.27
CA ARG A 781 18.53 47.10 53.61
C ARG A 781 19.77 47.11 52.70
N SER A 782 20.53 48.16 52.74
CA SER A 782 21.91 48.19 52.20
C SER A 782 22.82 47.26 52.98
N LEU A 783 23.74 46.60 52.28
CA LEU A 783 24.72 45.69 52.90
C LEU A 783 26.03 46.44 53.25
N GLU A 784 26.63 46.11 54.37
CA GLU A 784 27.92 46.63 54.77
C GLU A 784 29.06 45.75 54.25
N ALA A 785 30.15 46.38 53.82
CA ALA A 785 31.31 45.66 53.27
C ALA A 785 31.90 44.60 54.25
N ALA A 786 31.89 44.88 55.57
CA ALA A 786 32.36 43.96 56.58
C ALA A 786 31.52 42.68 56.71
N GLU A 787 30.20 42.77 56.44
CA GLU A 787 29.29 41.62 56.40
C GLU A 787 29.57 40.73 55.19
N ILE A 788 29.75 41.35 54.03
CA ILE A 788 30.05 40.64 52.78
C ILE A 788 31.38 39.91 52.85
N ASN A 789 32.43 40.62 53.37
CA ASN A 789 33.76 40.04 53.50
C ASN A 789 33.71 38.77 54.41
N LYS A 790 32.90 38.72 55.46
CA LYS A 790 32.72 37.54 56.29
C LYS A 790 32.08 36.38 55.51
N ILE A 791 31.19 36.66 54.59
CA ILE A 791 30.60 35.63 53.75
C ILE A 791 31.63 35.11 52.74
N VAL A 792 32.35 36.00 52.10
CA VAL A 792 33.40 35.67 51.14
C VAL A 792 34.49 34.83 51.82
N ASP A 793 34.90 35.22 53.05
CA ASP A 793 35.89 34.41 53.83
C ASP A 793 35.37 32.99 54.13
N LYS A 794 34.07 32.84 54.38
CA LYS A 794 33.46 31.51 54.57
C LYS A 794 33.50 30.67 53.27
N ILE A 795 33.19 31.31 52.16
CA ILE A 795 33.26 30.68 50.85
C ILE A 795 34.70 30.23 50.56
N LEU A 796 35.67 31.14 50.72
CA LEU A 796 37.09 30.85 50.44
C LEU A 796 37.62 29.68 51.34
N LYS A 797 37.30 29.70 52.62
CA LYS A 797 37.66 28.60 53.56
C LYS A 797 37.13 27.23 53.16
N GLU A 798 35.96 27.21 52.55
CA GLU A 798 35.37 25.93 52.10
C GLU A 798 36.01 25.48 50.77
N LEU A 799 36.29 26.43 49.87
CA LEU A 799 37.00 26.19 48.62
C LEU A 799 38.44 25.71 48.83
N GLU A 800 39.15 26.27 49.85
CA GLU A 800 40.49 25.82 50.22
C GLU A 800 40.53 24.31 50.57
N LYS A 801 39.45 23.77 51.17
CA LYS A 801 39.37 22.35 51.49
C LYS A 801 39.28 21.47 50.21
N MET A 802 38.87 22.07 49.11
CA MET A 802 38.83 21.41 47.80
C MET A 802 40.11 21.64 46.99
N GLY A 803 41.17 22.25 47.61
CA GLY A 803 42.41 22.56 46.92
C GLY A 803 42.29 23.73 45.93
N VAL A 804 41.37 24.65 46.19
CA VAL A 804 41.13 25.83 45.37
C VAL A 804 41.63 27.05 46.13
N GLU A 805 42.52 27.83 45.55
CA GLU A 805 43.16 28.96 46.18
C GLU A 805 42.81 30.28 45.47
N LEU A 806 42.77 31.38 46.25
CA LEU A 806 42.58 32.71 45.65
C LEU A 806 43.87 33.07 44.89
N ARG A 807 43.71 33.50 43.64
CA ARG A 807 44.84 34.01 42.84
C ARG A 807 45.30 35.34 43.44
N ALA A 808 46.60 35.40 43.77
CA ALA A 808 47.20 36.59 44.32
C ALA A 808 47.28 37.73 43.30
#